data_b3a10a42af46774b9b9624caa7f2ecde
#
_entry.id   b3a10a42af46774b9b9624caa7f2ecde
#
_cell.length_a   1.000
_cell.length_b   1.000
_cell.length_c   1.000
_cell.angle_alpha   90.00
_cell.angle_beta   90.00
_cell.angle_gamma   90.00
#
_symmetry.space_group_name_H-M   'P 1'
#
loop_
_entity.id
_entity.type
_entity.pdbx_description
1 polymer ?
#
loop_
_entity_poly.entity_id
_entity_poly.type
_entity_poly.pdbx_seq_one_letter_code
_entity_poly.pdbx_strand_id
1 'polypeptide(L)'
;TNRGALRSSGTLTLGGDTLANSGELSATALLLNLTRQASNDADGRVIARNGLTLTAASLTNSGLMAGTDAQFNSASVTNGGTLQGTHSLTATGAQLSNQQAGMLLSGGALELHHTTLNNAGLLQGNTLNLATGEWMNTGNALGETGVTAAVTGTLTNSGKVLSQQALDVQADRTDNRGQLLAKVLTLRGDLQNSGLLQGSSTLAWSGNTFTNQPQGQVTGGETLTLSGQTLSNAGSLQGRSATLDAGSLNNQGSVQTLDALTLSATGRLDNTGALLSQNLFTLTAAQLFNDGQLAGKALTVKAAQLNNTGILQGNDTLALTTRALSNGATGQLVSGSPLNVSLDTLDNAGLLLVKGGFTLRGSDLTNRGDIQAQSLDLGLSTALTNTGNIVATDDAALNATTLTSSGTVAGKTLTAGGTELRNSGLMQGSNAVNATADRFINELNGKWLSGGGFTLAGGQLMNAGTLQGATLGMTGTTLTNSGTVNGQTGLSGTLSGALTNTGLLQSGGATAFTADTLANPGRITGGTLSLTARDMNNGGLMQGTNGLALTGTTLTTGATSRTLSGGMLTLDAGQLTTQGTLQGNGADIRASDWTHGGSLLSQGTLTATTGGTLTSTGSLMSQGRADITAQTLDNRGQLLSEGDVTLGGSTLKNSGTVQGNTLSLRQNSINNQGTLTGLQSLTVQGQQRLMARMAMAAPQQELINGAGGKLLTQGALTIASGAVTNAGSWQAQNILLNARSLTNSGAVQSADALQMTLADTLTGTAGSRITALGAATLQAATLANQGQWAAKNLTLTGGTLSNSGAISGVNGLTLSQTGAVSQQSGGTLLSGGALNVTAASVTSDG
;
A
#
# COMPACT_ATOMS: atom_id res chain seq x y z
N THR A 1 -6.54 77.71 58.99
CA THR A 1 -5.39 77.89 58.18
C THR A 1 -4.12 77.94 59.00
N ASN A 2 -3.12 77.12 58.76
CA ASN A 2 -1.77 77.24 59.35
C ASN A 2 -0.77 77.64 58.26
N ARG A 3 -0.08 78.72 58.49
CA ARG A 3 1.05 79.24 57.67
C ARG A 3 2.37 79.32 58.41
N GLY A 4 2.35 79.11 59.76
CA GLY A 4 3.46 79.06 60.63
C GLY A 4 3.79 77.67 61.08
N ALA A 5 4.25 77.57 62.38
CA ALA A 5 4.58 76.30 62.94
C ALA A 5 3.68 76.10 64.23
N LEU A 6 2.92 75.02 64.27
CA LEU A 6 2.23 74.52 65.41
C LEU A 6 2.96 73.28 65.88
N ARG A 7 3.56 73.30 67.08
CA ARG A 7 4.38 72.25 67.56
C ARG A 7 3.92 71.87 69.03
N SER A 8 3.94 70.58 69.24
CA SER A 8 3.70 70.01 70.58
C SER A 8 4.73 68.98 70.96
N SER A 9 5.17 69.00 72.18
CA SER A 9 6.06 67.87 72.68
C SER A 9 5.23 66.65 73.09
N GLY A 10 3.92 66.75 73.14
CA GLY A 10 3.03 65.64 73.40
C GLY A 10 2.05 65.47 72.24
N THR A 11 0.81 65.12 72.46
CA THR A 11 -0.25 65.02 71.42
C THR A 11 -0.76 66.43 71.06
N LEU A 12 -0.89 66.69 69.79
CA LEU A 12 -1.60 67.85 69.19
C LEU A 12 -2.89 67.38 68.61
N THR A 13 -4.02 67.79 69.08
CA THR A 13 -5.33 67.51 68.58
C THR A 13 -5.87 68.75 67.88
N LEU A 14 -6.31 68.70 66.66
CA LEU A 14 -6.94 69.75 65.95
C LEU A 14 -8.32 69.26 65.51
N GLY A 15 -9.35 69.91 65.92
CA GLY A 15 -10.75 69.62 65.50
C GLY A 15 -11.33 70.85 64.80
N GLY A 16 -12.27 70.61 63.84
CA GLY A 16 -12.96 71.70 63.19
C GLY A 16 -13.52 71.25 61.83
N ASP A 17 -13.98 72.17 60.99
CA ASP A 17 -14.54 71.89 59.71
C ASP A 17 -13.45 71.71 58.66
N THR A 18 -12.47 72.59 58.58
CA THR A 18 -11.42 72.62 57.55
C THR A 18 -10.04 72.94 58.23
N LEU A 19 -9.07 72.31 57.69
CA LEU A 19 -7.66 72.68 57.96
C LEU A 19 -7.00 72.99 56.62
N ALA A 20 -6.36 74.14 56.45
CA ALA A 20 -5.47 74.50 55.38
C ALA A 20 -4.07 74.73 56.01
N ASN A 21 -3.11 73.88 55.65
CA ASN A 21 -1.74 73.97 56.19
C ASN A 21 -0.74 74.26 55.06
N SER A 22 -0.10 75.37 55.09
CA SER A 22 1.06 75.72 54.30
C SER A 22 2.33 75.93 55.15
N GLY A 23 2.24 75.75 56.51
CA GLY A 23 3.28 75.73 57.44
C GLY A 23 3.62 74.38 58.07
N GLU A 24 4.05 74.34 59.31
CA GLU A 24 4.41 73.16 59.97
C GLU A 24 3.44 72.80 61.12
N LEU A 25 2.97 71.56 61.14
CA LEU A 25 2.31 70.92 62.24
C LEU A 25 3.21 69.82 62.72
N SER A 26 3.70 69.91 63.92
CA SER A 26 4.58 68.87 64.46
C SER A 26 4.26 68.53 65.95
N ALA A 27 4.23 67.23 66.24
CA ALA A 27 3.99 66.79 67.62
C ALA A 27 4.56 65.35 67.84
N THR A 28 4.49 64.89 69.05
CA THR A 28 4.75 63.40 69.28
C THR A 28 3.63 62.59 68.67
N ALA A 29 2.37 63.03 68.90
CA ALA A 29 1.26 62.44 68.18
C ALA A 29 0.37 63.57 67.63
N LEU A 30 -0.15 63.38 66.45
CA LEU A 30 -1.08 64.28 65.75
C LEU A 30 -2.42 63.64 65.60
N LEU A 31 -3.47 64.27 66.08
CA LEU A 31 -4.87 63.86 65.82
C LEU A 31 -5.60 65.00 65.17
N LEU A 32 -5.93 64.86 63.90
CA LEU A 32 -6.60 65.82 63.08
C LEU A 32 -8.04 65.35 62.82
N ASN A 33 -9.00 65.89 63.45
CA ASN A 33 -10.43 65.50 63.31
C ASN A 33 -11.22 66.66 62.67
N LEU A 34 -11.44 66.52 61.38
CA LEU A 34 -12.09 67.50 60.55
C LEU A 34 -13.42 66.97 60.04
N THR A 35 -14.48 67.80 60.03
CA THR A 35 -15.76 67.30 59.44
C THR A 35 -15.82 67.45 57.92
N ARG A 36 -15.02 68.36 57.34
CA ARG A 36 -15.06 68.59 55.86
C ARG A 36 -13.74 68.40 55.23
N GLN A 37 -12.74 69.21 55.35
CA GLN A 37 -11.56 69.22 54.51
C GLN A 37 -10.25 69.43 55.28
N ALA A 38 -9.29 68.63 54.91
CA ALA A 38 -7.87 68.84 55.22
C ALA A 38 -7.13 69.25 53.97
N SER A 39 -6.39 70.34 53.93
CA SER A 39 -5.49 70.69 52.86
C SER A 39 -4.09 70.89 53.44
N ASN A 40 -3.12 70.26 52.90
CA ASN A 40 -1.72 70.45 53.15
C ASN A 40 -1.01 70.82 51.84
N ASP A 41 -0.67 72.11 51.76
CA ASP A 41 -0.11 72.74 50.55
C ASP A 41 1.32 72.28 50.30
N ALA A 42 1.95 72.69 49.19
CA ALA A 42 3.27 72.12 48.78
C ALA A 42 4.37 72.42 49.83
N ASP A 43 4.29 73.55 50.56
CA ASP A 43 5.27 73.84 51.58
C ASP A 43 4.81 73.30 53.00
N GLY A 44 3.59 72.76 53.06
CA GLY A 44 2.98 72.27 54.24
C GLY A 44 3.65 70.99 54.81
N ARG A 45 3.91 70.96 56.07
CA ARG A 45 4.51 69.87 56.80
C ARG A 45 3.70 69.46 57.99
N VAL A 46 3.24 68.22 57.95
CA VAL A 46 2.51 67.62 59.12
C VAL A 46 3.35 66.43 59.56
N ILE A 47 3.95 66.56 60.73
CA ILE A 47 4.97 65.51 61.18
C ILE A 47 4.61 65.04 62.58
N ALA A 48 4.30 63.86 62.77
CA ALA A 48 4.18 63.18 64.04
C ALA A 48 5.42 62.28 64.30
N ARG A 49 5.97 62.30 65.50
CA ARG A 49 7.09 61.41 65.84
C ARG A 49 6.57 59.98 66.05
N ASN A 50 5.36 59.82 66.47
CA ASN A 50 4.68 58.56 66.68
C ASN A 50 3.44 58.45 65.73
N GLY A 51 2.27 58.58 66.28
CA GLY A 51 0.98 58.44 65.55
C GLY A 51 0.59 59.73 64.88
N LEU A 52 0.22 59.65 63.60
CA LEU A 52 -0.52 60.66 62.84
C LEU A 52 -1.86 60.08 62.47
N THR A 53 -2.95 60.65 63.04
CA THR A 53 -4.29 60.26 62.64
C THR A 53 -4.99 61.50 62.08
N LEU A 54 -5.51 61.37 60.84
CA LEU A 54 -6.32 62.40 60.22
C LEU A 54 -7.66 61.81 59.86
N THR A 55 -8.72 62.48 60.27
CA THR A 55 -10.09 62.17 59.79
C THR A 55 -10.68 63.45 59.21
N ALA A 56 -11.20 63.31 57.96
CA ALA A 56 -11.86 64.40 57.25
C ALA A 56 -12.79 63.84 56.15
N ALA A 57 -13.76 64.63 55.69
CA ALA A 57 -14.52 64.22 54.48
C ALA A 57 -13.58 64.21 53.22
N SER A 58 -12.64 65.17 53.18
CA SER A 58 -11.66 65.20 52.11
C SER A 58 -10.25 65.61 52.63
N LEU A 59 -9.21 64.97 52.08
CA LEU A 59 -7.82 65.26 52.25
C LEU A 59 -7.16 65.61 50.89
N THR A 60 -6.58 66.81 50.85
CA THR A 60 -5.72 67.22 49.75
C THR A 60 -4.30 67.43 50.28
N ASN A 61 -3.31 66.67 49.90
CA ASN A 61 -1.95 66.80 50.29
C ASN A 61 -1.04 67.12 49.11
N SER A 62 -0.38 68.22 49.08
CA SER A 62 0.68 68.58 48.14
C SER A 62 2.06 68.68 48.84
N GLY A 63 2.08 68.66 50.14
CA GLY A 63 3.28 68.76 50.95
C GLY A 63 3.67 67.43 51.57
N LEU A 64 4.19 67.49 52.84
CA LEU A 64 4.61 66.30 53.62
C LEU A 64 3.65 66.08 54.80
N MET A 65 3.11 64.84 54.83
CA MET A 65 2.42 64.39 56.08
C MET A 65 3.10 63.07 56.52
N ALA A 66 3.71 63.06 57.66
CA ALA A 66 4.52 61.92 58.10
C ALA A 66 4.29 61.59 59.57
N GLY A 67 4.34 60.29 59.93
CA GLY A 67 4.31 59.76 61.28
C GLY A 67 5.03 58.43 61.39
N THR A 68 5.21 57.91 62.59
CA THR A 68 5.65 56.51 62.69
C THR A 68 4.52 55.62 62.23
N ASP A 69 3.34 55.79 62.77
CA ASP A 69 2.11 55.17 62.33
C ASP A 69 1.18 56.30 61.85
N ALA A 70 0.92 56.26 60.54
CA ALA A 70 0.09 57.29 59.86
C ALA A 70 -1.25 56.69 59.43
N GLN A 71 -2.32 57.35 59.91
CA GLN A 71 -3.70 56.97 59.58
C GLN A 71 -4.45 58.13 58.93
N PHE A 72 -5.00 57.84 57.71
CA PHE A 72 -5.80 58.84 56.98
C PHE A 72 -7.18 58.29 56.74
N ASN A 73 -8.13 58.78 57.50
CA ASN A 73 -9.54 58.36 57.36
C ASN A 73 -10.33 59.47 56.66
N SER A 74 -10.42 59.35 55.28
CA SER A 74 -11.07 60.40 54.50
C SER A 74 -11.88 59.85 53.40
N ALA A 75 -13.12 60.31 53.24
CA ALA A 75 -13.95 59.81 52.13
C ALA A 75 -13.27 60.07 50.75
N SER A 76 -12.51 61.15 50.65
CA SER A 76 -11.68 61.41 49.42
C SER A 76 -10.28 61.85 49.81
N VAL A 77 -9.29 61.21 49.30
CA VAL A 77 -7.85 61.57 49.44
C VAL A 77 -7.29 61.93 48.10
N THR A 78 -6.74 63.15 47.97
CA THR A 78 -5.95 63.57 46.80
C THR A 78 -4.52 63.84 47.29
N ASN A 79 -3.56 63.04 46.83
CA ASN A 79 -2.16 63.18 47.21
C ASN A 79 -1.28 63.58 46.04
N GLY A 80 -0.74 64.71 46.03
CA GLY A 80 0.28 65.23 45.12
C GLY A 80 1.63 65.42 45.81
N GLY A 81 1.74 65.23 47.13
CA GLY A 81 2.92 65.31 47.95
C GLY A 81 3.26 63.96 48.55
N THR A 82 3.77 63.95 49.80
CA THR A 82 4.17 62.73 50.46
C THR A 82 3.26 62.48 51.70
N LEU A 83 2.68 61.28 51.74
CA LEU A 83 2.07 60.66 52.88
C LEU A 83 2.99 59.54 53.37
N GLN A 84 3.47 59.63 54.63
CA GLN A 84 4.49 58.67 55.08
C GLN A 84 4.20 58.14 56.48
N GLY A 85 4.34 56.81 56.61
CA GLY A 85 4.42 56.14 57.92
C GLY A 85 5.76 55.40 57.99
N THR A 86 6.61 55.76 58.93
CA THR A 86 7.90 55.08 59.01
C THR A 86 7.80 53.66 59.54
N HIS A 87 6.69 53.29 60.19
CA HIS A 87 6.36 51.94 60.61
C HIS A 87 5.09 51.42 59.83
N SER A 88 4.00 52.22 59.83
CA SER A 88 2.82 51.87 59.13
C SER A 88 2.11 53.07 58.52
N LEU A 89 1.46 52.84 57.31
CA LEU A 89 0.56 53.83 56.79
C LEU A 89 -0.75 53.15 56.38
N THR A 90 -1.85 53.66 56.96
CA THR A 90 -3.18 53.18 56.64
C THR A 90 -4.01 54.35 56.06
N ALA A 91 -4.65 54.15 54.90
CA ALA A 91 -5.61 55.13 54.40
C ALA A 91 -6.92 54.46 54.05
N THR A 92 -8.02 55.07 54.61
CA THR A 92 -9.35 54.48 54.38
C THR A 92 -10.30 55.53 53.84
N GLY A 93 -11.21 55.12 52.98
CA GLY A 93 -12.24 56.04 52.49
C GLY A 93 -12.92 55.53 51.19
N ALA A 94 -13.62 56.44 50.49
CA ALA A 94 -14.28 56.07 49.25
C ALA A 94 -13.30 56.21 48.05
N GLN A 95 -12.50 57.29 48.04
CA GLN A 95 -11.63 57.56 46.89
C GLN A 95 -10.23 57.95 47.36
N LEU A 96 -9.21 57.34 46.72
CA LEU A 96 -7.87 57.78 46.85
C LEU A 96 -7.27 58.05 45.46
N SER A 97 -6.80 59.29 45.30
CA SER A 97 -6.07 59.69 44.05
C SER A 97 -4.66 60.11 44.44
N ASN A 98 -3.70 59.25 44.19
CA ASN A 98 -2.30 59.54 44.29
C ASN A 98 -1.78 60.07 42.95
N GLN A 99 -1.53 61.34 42.88
CA GLN A 99 -1.16 62.05 41.66
C GLN A 99 0.30 61.67 41.21
N GLN A 100 0.72 62.12 40.01
CA GLN A 100 2.01 61.73 39.44
C GLN A 100 3.24 62.03 40.33
N ALA A 101 3.20 63.11 41.07
CA ALA A 101 4.24 63.44 42.02
C ALA A 101 3.99 62.91 43.45
N GLY A 102 2.81 62.34 43.64
CA GLY A 102 2.35 61.89 44.98
C GLY A 102 3.08 60.60 45.41
N MET A 103 3.44 60.54 46.66
CA MET A 103 4.07 59.38 47.27
C MET A 103 3.28 58.98 48.55
N LEU A 104 2.93 57.71 48.64
CA LEU A 104 2.47 57.06 49.86
C LEU A 104 3.57 56.03 50.23
N LEU A 105 4.20 56.32 51.36
CA LEU A 105 5.37 55.56 51.80
C LEU A 105 5.16 54.96 53.13
N SER A 106 5.46 53.68 53.30
CA SER A 106 5.50 53.01 54.61
C SER A 106 6.80 52.23 54.77
N GLY A 107 7.40 52.35 55.93
CA GLY A 107 8.55 51.52 56.32
C GLY A 107 8.14 50.08 56.65
N GLY A 108 6.87 49.88 57.03
CA GLY A 108 6.27 48.57 57.23
C GLY A 108 5.09 48.35 56.30
N ALA A 109 3.88 48.14 56.80
CA ALA A 109 2.71 47.95 56.00
C ALA A 109 2.16 49.29 55.47
N LEU A 110 1.84 49.32 54.15
CA LEU A 110 1.01 50.34 53.54
C LEU A 110 -0.36 49.70 53.26
N GLU A 111 -1.38 50.17 53.97
CA GLU A 111 -2.74 49.63 53.86
C GLU A 111 -3.68 50.67 53.29
N LEU A 112 -4.32 50.32 52.18
CA LEU A 112 -5.24 51.18 51.45
C LEU A 112 -6.60 50.51 51.30
N HIS A 113 -7.60 51.10 51.89
CA HIS A 113 -8.98 50.60 51.90
C HIS A 113 -9.92 51.67 51.30
N HIS A 114 -10.21 51.58 50.04
CA HIS A 114 -10.97 52.57 49.30
C HIS A 114 -11.95 51.91 48.30
N THR A 115 -13.06 52.56 47.98
CA THR A 115 -13.91 52.07 46.87
C THR A 115 -13.20 52.27 45.54
N THR A 116 -12.47 53.36 45.37
CA THR A 116 -11.70 53.69 44.17
C THR A 116 -10.27 54.13 44.52
N LEU A 117 -9.30 53.47 43.96
CA LEU A 117 -7.88 53.79 44.10
C LEU A 117 -7.29 54.16 42.76
N ASN A 118 -6.85 55.41 42.61
CA ASN A 118 -6.12 55.87 41.44
C ASN A 118 -4.69 56.20 41.85
N ASN A 119 -3.73 55.45 41.31
CA ASN A 119 -2.31 55.71 41.57
C ASN A 119 -1.61 56.12 40.30
N ALA A 120 -1.18 57.37 40.21
CA ALA A 120 -0.30 57.87 39.15
C ALA A 120 1.12 58.14 39.66
N GLY A 121 1.31 58.14 40.99
CA GLY A 121 2.57 58.38 41.65
C GLY A 121 3.22 57.12 42.20
N LEU A 122 3.73 57.17 43.44
CA LEU A 122 4.40 56.06 44.13
C LEU A 122 3.60 55.59 45.30
N LEU A 123 3.30 54.29 45.35
CA LEU A 123 2.89 53.56 46.55
C LEU A 123 4.06 52.66 46.92
N GLN A 124 4.57 52.76 48.11
CA GLN A 124 5.67 51.93 48.57
C GLN A 124 5.55 51.55 50.03
N GLY A 125 5.72 50.27 50.32
CA GLY A 125 5.76 49.70 51.65
C GLY A 125 6.62 48.46 51.71
N ASN A 126 7.00 48.05 52.94
CA ASN A 126 7.53 46.71 53.09
C ASN A 126 6.48 45.69 52.68
N THR A 127 5.24 45.86 53.13
CA THR A 127 4.08 45.20 52.49
C THR A 127 3.13 46.26 51.99
N LEU A 128 2.47 45.96 50.86
CA LEU A 128 1.41 46.79 50.27
C LEU A 128 0.11 46.00 50.28
N ASN A 129 -0.84 46.43 51.08
CA ASN A 129 -2.15 45.77 51.18
C ASN A 129 -3.24 46.70 50.67
N LEU A 130 -3.89 46.27 49.61
CA LEU A 130 -4.94 47.04 48.95
C LEU A 130 -6.26 46.30 49.04
N ALA A 131 -7.30 46.99 49.54
CA ALA A 131 -8.68 46.51 49.48
C ALA A 131 -9.54 47.63 48.86
N THR A 132 -9.96 47.37 47.62
CA THR A 132 -10.62 48.44 46.85
C THR A 132 -11.67 47.88 45.91
N GLY A 133 -12.63 48.71 45.53
CA GLY A 133 -13.58 48.40 44.46
C GLY A 133 -12.91 48.44 43.10
N GLU A 134 -12.27 49.55 42.78
CA GLU A 134 -11.57 49.79 41.55
C GLU A 134 -10.12 50.22 41.83
N TRP A 135 -9.16 49.68 41.08
CA TRP A 135 -7.77 50.13 41.17
C TRP A 135 -7.24 50.51 39.81
N MET A 136 -6.97 51.81 39.63
CA MET A 136 -6.25 52.29 38.47
C MET A 136 -4.81 52.64 38.87
N ASN A 137 -3.83 51.93 38.29
CA ASN A 137 -2.42 52.19 38.48
C ASN A 137 -1.74 52.61 37.21
N THR A 138 -1.34 53.87 37.13
CA THR A 138 -0.52 54.40 36.02
C THR A 138 0.89 54.74 36.54
N GLY A 139 1.13 54.70 37.84
CA GLY A 139 2.38 54.96 38.51
C GLY A 139 3.07 53.68 38.98
N ASN A 140 3.75 53.74 40.11
CA ASN A 140 4.46 52.63 40.73
C ASN A 140 3.80 52.20 42.03
N ALA A 141 3.62 50.90 42.19
CA ALA A 141 3.19 50.30 43.47
C ALA A 141 4.23 49.22 43.83
N LEU A 142 4.94 49.46 44.92
CA LEU A 142 6.11 48.68 45.30
C LEU A 142 5.92 48.08 46.69
N GLY A 143 5.98 46.76 46.82
CA GLY A 143 6.03 46.03 48.07
C GLY A 143 7.37 45.32 48.21
N GLU A 144 8.12 45.58 49.22
CA GLU A 144 9.44 44.95 49.37
C GLU A 144 9.29 43.45 49.64
N THR A 145 8.46 43.04 50.57
CA THR A 145 8.22 41.64 50.92
C THR A 145 6.91 41.10 50.35
N GLY A 146 5.96 41.97 50.02
CA GLY A 146 4.68 41.50 49.45
C GLY A 146 3.78 42.67 48.99
N VAL A 147 2.96 42.32 47.99
CA VAL A 147 1.82 43.13 47.59
C VAL A 147 0.59 42.24 47.59
N THR A 148 -0.42 42.63 48.32
CA THR A 148 -1.72 41.96 48.32
C THR A 148 -2.78 42.94 47.86
N ALA A 149 -3.49 42.64 46.81
CA ALA A 149 -4.55 43.48 46.28
C ALA A 149 -5.87 42.72 46.17
N ALA A 150 -6.81 43.09 46.99
CA ALA A 150 -8.18 42.61 46.94
C ALA A 150 -9.04 43.69 46.29
N VAL A 151 -9.36 43.48 44.99
CA VAL A 151 -10.12 44.40 44.16
C VAL A 151 -11.46 43.76 43.85
N THR A 152 -12.58 44.29 44.36
CA THR A 152 -13.89 43.69 44.09
C THR A 152 -14.47 44.03 42.72
N GLY A 153 -13.79 44.86 41.94
CA GLY A 153 -14.11 45.19 40.56
C GLY A 153 -12.87 45.06 39.67
N THR A 154 -12.47 46.16 39.04
CA THR A 154 -11.39 46.13 38.02
C THR A 154 -10.09 46.71 38.56
N LEU A 155 -8.98 45.95 38.35
CA LEU A 155 -7.65 46.48 38.37
C LEU A 155 -7.23 46.88 36.94
N THR A 156 -6.97 48.16 36.72
CA THR A 156 -6.37 48.64 35.48
C THR A 156 -4.92 49.06 35.76
N ASN A 157 -3.95 48.36 35.24
CA ASN A 157 -2.54 48.68 35.43
C ASN A 157 -1.88 49.07 34.10
N SER A 158 -1.46 50.30 33.95
CA SER A 158 -0.58 50.77 32.89
C SER A 158 0.80 51.19 33.38
N GLY A 159 0.98 51.20 34.71
CA GLY A 159 2.20 51.48 35.39
C GLY A 159 2.96 50.23 35.80
N LYS A 160 3.60 50.25 36.96
CA LYS A 160 4.37 49.14 37.50
C LYS A 160 3.85 48.74 38.87
N VAL A 161 3.59 47.48 39.07
CA VAL A 161 3.40 46.87 40.37
C VAL A 161 4.53 45.87 40.60
N LEU A 162 5.30 46.03 41.60
CA LEU A 162 6.46 45.21 41.93
C LEU A 162 6.48 44.72 43.36
N SER A 163 6.69 43.43 43.55
CA SER A 163 7.10 42.87 44.80
C SER A 163 8.40 42.08 44.67
N GLN A 164 9.28 42.18 45.67
CA GLN A 164 10.49 41.34 45.62
C GLN A 164 10.21 39.87 46.00
N GLN A 165 9.10 39.60 46.73
CA GLN A 165 8.71 38.25 47.09
C GLN A 165 7.36 37.88 46.46
N ALA A 166 6.24 38.24 47.04
CA ALA A 166 4.92 37.84 46.57
C ALA A 166 4.08 39.03 46.12
N LEU A 167 3.43 38.85 44.97
CA LEU A 167 2.35 39.73 44.49
C LEU A 167 1.11 38.87 44.34
N ASP A 168 0.12 39.10 45.16
CA ASP A 168 -1.15 38.41 45.10
C ASP A 168 -2.27 39.42 44.76
N VAL A 169 -2.87 39.25 43.60
CA VAL A 169 -3.96 40.08 43.15
C VAL A 169 -5.21 39.23 42.98
N GLN A 170 -6.23 39.61 43.69
CA GLN A 170 -7.57 39.12 43.50
C GLN A 170 -8.46 40.26 42.99
N ALA A 171 -9.00 40.13 41.78
CA ALA A 171 -9.88 41.12 41.19
C ALA A 171 -10.95 40.41 40.36
N ASP A 172 -12.14 41.00 40.22
CA ASP A 172 -13.10 40.47 39.27
C ASP A 172 -12.50 40.52 37.86
N ARG A 173 -11.80 41.61 37.53
CA ARG A 173 -11.07 41.78 36.28
C ARG A 173 -9.73 42.49 36.48
N THR A 174 -8.69 41.98 35.87
CA THR A 174 -7.39 42.66 35.77
C THR A 174 -7.10 43.02 34.32
N ASP A 175 -6.92 44.30 34.00
CA ASP A 175 -6.44 44.80 32.71
C ASP A 175 -5.00 45.32 32.88
N ASN A 176 -4.03 44.47 32.52
CA ASN A 176 -2.62 44.84 32.63
C ASN A 176 -2.04 45.29 31.30
N ARG A 177 -1.67 46.53 31.19
CA ARG A 177 -0.95 47.16 30.09
C ARG A 177 0.46 47.56 30.46
N GLY A 178 0.78 47.58 31.76
CA GLY A 178 2.05 47.87 32.32
C GLY A 178 2.81 46.64 32.81
N GLN A 179 3.28 46.65 34.01
CA GLN A 179 4.10 45.55 34.55
C GLN A 179 3.55 45.09 35.91
N LEU A 180 3.37 43.80 36.07
CA LEU A 180 3.12 43.13 37.32
C LEU A 180 4.31 42.17 37.54
N LEU A 181 5.14 42.44 38.50
CA LEU A 181 6.41 41.78 38.70
C LEU A 181 6.54 41.28 40.16
N ALA A 182 6.91 40.01 40.31
CA ALA A 182 7.21 39.46 41.62
C ALA A 182 8.15 38.28 41.53
N LYS A 183 8.63 37.77 42.65
CA LYS A 183 9.20 36.43 42.72
C LYS A 183 8.09 35.40 42.55
N VAL A 184 7.02 35.54 43.30
CA VAL A 184 5.80 34.76 43.18
C VAL A 184 4.66 35.69 42.81
N LEU A 185 4.12 35.53 41.64
CA LEU A 185 2.97 36.32 41.13
C LEU A 185 1.74 35.45 41.10
N THR A 186 0.71 35.82 41.87
CA THR A 186 -0.58 35.14 41.87
C THR A 186 -1.67 36.11 41.45
N LEU A 187 -2.48 35.71 40.47
CA LEU A 187 -3.57 36.53 39.95
C LEU A 187 -4.88 35.72 39.98
N ARG A 188 -5.94 36.30 40.49
CA ARG A 188 -7.27 35.66 40.48
C ARG A 188 -8.31 36.56 39.87
N GLY A 189 -9.23 35.95 39.12
CA GLY A 189 -10.29 36.60 38.34
C GLY A 189 -9.96 36.78 36.89
N ASP A 190 -10.80 37.45 36.13
CA ASP A 190 -10.61 37.67 34.69
C ASP A 190 -9.35 38.49 34.42
N LEU A 191 -8.56 38.08 33.48
CA LEU A 191 -7.28 38.75 33.19
C LEU A 191 -7.13 39.05 31.70
N GLN A 192 -6.87 40.33 31.44
CA GLN A 192 -6.43 40.78 30.13
C GLN A 192 -5.03 41.39 30.25
N ASN A 193 -4.07 40.85 29.47
CA ASN A 193 -2.70 41.34 29.50
C ASN A 193 -2.21 41.80 28.15
N SER A 194 -1.78 43.03 28.03
CA SER A 194 -1.03 43.57 26.92
C SER A 194 0.36 44.07 27.33
N GLY A 195 0.69 43.98 28.62
CA GLY A 195 1.95 44.38 29.20
C GLY A 195 2.79 43.15 29.62
N LEU A 196 3.51 43.30 30.71
CA LEU A 196 4.38 42.27 31.28
C LEU A 196 3.81 41.73 32.59
N LEU A 197 3.63 40.43 32.65
CA LEU A 197 3.38 39.66 33.87
C LEU A 197 4.60 38.78 34.13
N GLN A 198 5.27 38.95 35.25
CA GLN A 198 6.47 38.18 35.54
C GLN A 198 6.51 37.70 36.97
N GLY A 199 6.54 36.38 37.14
CA GLY A 199 6.98 35.72 38.34
C GLY A 199 8.38 35.17 38.17
N SER A 200 9.41 35.75 38.82
CA SER A 200 10.77 35.27 38.57
C SER A 200 11.00 33.82 39.05
N SER A 201 10.15 33.33 39.94
CA SER A 201 10.04 31.91 40.27
C SER A 201 8.71 31.34 39.75
N THR A 202 7.61 31.85 40.23
CA THR A 202 6.27 31.30 39.93
C THR A 202 5.32 32.39 39.44
N LEU A 203 4.57 32.10 38.41
CA LEU A 203 3.41 32.85 38.04
C LEU A 203 2.20 31.91 37.99
N ALA A 204 1.19 32.25 38.79
CA ALA A 204 -0.06 31.52 38.84
C ALA A 204 -1.24 32.46 38.56
N TRP A 205 -2.10 32.05 37.66
CA TRP A 205 -3.37 32.69 37.39
C TRP A 205 -4.52 31.68 37.51
N SER A 206 -5.61 32.11 38.12
CA SER A 206 -6.84 31.35 38.17
C SER A 206 -8.04 32.26 37.99
N GLY A 207 -8.97 31.91 37.12
CA GLY A 207 -10.14 32.71 36.88
C GLY A 207 -11.05 32.14 35.82
N ASN A 208 -11.92 32.98 35.26
CA ASN A 208 -12.81 32.52 34.21
C ASN A 208 -12.18 32.74 32.83
N THR A 209 -11.69 33.95 32.58
CA THR A 209 -11.13 34.33 31.26
C THR A 209 -9.72 34.89 31.40
N PHE A 210 -8.78 34.29 30.66
CA PHE A 210 -7.43 34.81 30.49
C PHE A 210 -7.22 35.21 29.01
N THR A 211 -6.83 36.45 28.79
CA THR A 211 -6.51 36.97 27.46
C THR A 211 -5.15 37.64 27.48
N ASN A 212 -4.17 37.03 26.84
CA ASN A 212 -2.87 37.62 26.56
C ASN A 212 -2.87 38.23 25.16
N GLN A 213 -2.82 39.52 25.06
CA GLN A 213 -2.85 40.27 23.80
C GLN A 213 -1.53 40.08 23.00
N PRO A 214 -1.46 40.49 21.72
CA PRO A 214 -0.25 40.25 20.90
C PRO A 214 1.06 40.80 21.45
N GLN A 215 1.01 41.88 22.23
CA GLN A 215 2.19 42.47 22.87
C GLN A 215 2.40 41.99 24.30
N GLY A 216 1.46 41.23 24.82
CA GLY A 216 1.49 40.75 26.19
C GLY A 216 2.57 39.68 26.42
N GLN A 217 3.31 39.85 27.49
CA GLN A 217 4.33 38.92 27.92
C GLN A 217 4.00 38.34 29.27
N VAL A 218 4.07 37.04 29.38
CA VAL A 218 3.80 36.33 30.65
C VAL A 218 4.93 35.36 30.88
N THR A 219 5.64 35.54 31.99
CA THR A 219 6.82 34.75 32.33
C THR A 219 6.71 34.18 33.74
N GLY A 220 6.77 32.88 33.88
CA GLY A 220 7.02 32.20 35.16
C GLY A 220 8.41 31.58 35.11
N GLY A 221 9.33 32.09 35.91
CA GLY A 221 10.75 31.68 35.83
C GLY A 221 10.91 30.17 35.96
N GLU A 222 10.41 29.57 37.04
CA GLU A 222 10.40 28.11 37.17
C GLU A 222 9.07 27.52 36.74
N THR A 223 7.96 28.12 37.18
CA THR A 223 6.63 27.59 36.87
C THR A 223 5.66 28.69 36.43
N LEU A 224 4.96 28.38 35.34
CA LEU A 224 3.81 29.15 34.84
C LEU A 224 2.56 28.28 34.98
N THR A 225 1.58 28.71 35.73
CA THR A 225 0.31 27.98 35.87
C THR A 225 -0.85 28.89 35.52
N LEU A 226 -1.63 28.53 34.54
CA LEU A 226 -2.85 29.24 34.12
C LEU A 226 -4.01 28.27 34.18
N SER A 227 -5.05 28.59 34.95
CA SER A 227 -6.22 27.73 35.10
C SER A 227 -7.51 28.52 35.01
N GLY A 228 -8.42 28.15 34.11
CA GLY A 228 -9.70 28.82 33.91
C GLY A 228 -10.62 28.18 32.88
N GLN A 229 -11.70 28.91 32.53
CA GLN A 229 -12.64 28.40 31.53
C GLN A 229 -12.15 28.69 30.09
N THR A 230 -11.58 29.88 29.90
CA THR A 230 -11.13 30.31 28.59
C THR A 230 -9.72 30.88 28.69
N LEU A 231 -8.79 30.31 27.96
CA LEU A 231 -7.44 30.82 27.78
C LEU A 231 -7.24 31.25 26.32
N SER A 232 -6.92 32.52 26.12
CA SER A 232 -6.56 33.08 24.83
C SER A 232 -5.19 33.72 24.89
N ASN A 233 -4.24 33.21 24.10
CA ASN A 233 -2.90 33.76 23.99
C ASN A 233 -2.60 34.22 22.59
N ALA A 234 -2.42 35.50 22.38
CA ALA A 234 -1.92 36.07 21.14
C ALA A 234 -0.49 36.63 21.32
N GLY A 235 0.01 36.70 22.55
CA GLY A 235 1.35 37.20 22.88
C GLY A 235 2.32 36.06 23.24
N SER A 236 3.17 36.25 24.23
CA SER A 236 4.19 35.29 24.66
C SER A 236 3.88 34.78 26.06
N LEU A 237 3.91 33.47 26.22
CA LEU A 237 3.90 32.78 27.50
C LEU A 237 5.20 31.97 27.60
N GLN A 238 5.92 32.16 28.70
CA GLN A 238 7.23 31.51 28.89
C GLN A 238 7.38 31.00 30.35
N GLY A 239 8.05 29.88 30.45
CA GLY A 239 8.42 29.31 31.78
C GLY A 239 9.45 28.21 31.60
N ARG A 240 10.13 27.86 32.71
CA ARG A 240 10.89 26.62 32.72
C ARG A 240 9.92 25.46 32.53
N SER A 241 8.86 25.44 33.29
CA SER A 241 7.70 24.57 33.06
C SER A 241 6.41 25.38 33.02
N ALA A 242 5.44 24.95 32.20
CA ALA A 242 4.14 25.59 32.18
C ALA A 242 3.00 24.56 32.20
N THR A 243 1.96 24.93 32.94
CA THR A 243 0.69 24.19 32.99
C THR A 243 -0.45 25.14 32.63
N LEU A 244 -1.16 24.85 31.59
CA LEU A 244 -2.33 25.57 31.13
C LEU A 244 -3.52 24.61 31.14
N ASP A 245 -4.48 24.93 32.01
CA ASP A 245 -5.68 24.13 32.23
C ASP A 245 -6.93 24.98 31.98
N ALA A 246 -7.74 24.56 31.00
CA ALA A 246 -8.88 25.36 30.59
C ALA A 246 -10.10 24.55 30.13
N GLY A 247 -11.25 25.19 30.08
CA GLY A 247 -12.41 24.72 29.37
C GLY A 247 -12.12 24.75 27.85
N SER A 248 -11.61 25.89 27.36
CA SER A 248 -11.14 26.07 25.98
C SER A 248 -9.84 26.88 25.94
N LEU A 249 -8.98 26.55 24.97
CA LEU A 249 -7.70 27.21 24.80
C LEU A 249 -7.51 27.64 23.34
N ASN A 250 -7.21 28.94 23.15
CA ASN A 250 -6.86 29.48 21.84
C ASN A 250 -5.46 30.11 21.90
N ASN A 251 -4.52 29.53 21.16
CA ASN A 251 -3.17 30.06 21.05
C ASN A 251 -2.89 30.59 19.65
N GLN A 252 -2.75 31.88 19.52
CA GLN A 252 -2.31 32.56 18.31
C GLN A 252 -0.87 33.06 18.42
N GLY A 253 -0.35 33.12 19.63
CA GLY A 253 0.99 33.59 19.94
C GLY A 253 1.97 32.44 20.20
N SER A 254 2.85 32.63 21.16
CA SER A 254 3.88 31.66 21.51
C SER A 254 3.76 31.20 22.95
N VAL A 255 3.84 29.90 23.17
CA VAL A 255 4.04 29.27 24.47
C VAL A 255 5.34 28.48 24.43
N GLN A 256 6.29 28.80 25.27
CA GLN A 256 7.60 28.18 25.27
C GLN A 256 8.05 27.73 26.65
N THR A 257 8.52 26.48 26.72
CA THR A 257 9.09 25.95 27.98
C THR A 257 10.42 25.26 27.72
N LEU A 258 11.27 25.25 28.75
CA LEU A 258 12.55 24.54 28.73
C LEU A 258 12.41 23.07 29.15
N ASP A 259 11.56 22.79 30.16
CA ASP A 259 11.43 21.43 30.71
C ASP A 259 10.09 20.79 30.32
N ALA A 260 9.00 21.31 30.84
CA ALA A 260 7.69 20.67 30.62
C ALA A 260 6.63 21.69 30.24
N LEU A 261 5.84 21.32 29.25
CA LEU A 261 4.60 21.99 28.88
C LEU A 261 3.43 21.03 29.02
N THR A 262 2.50 21.37 29.91
CA THR A 262 1.27 20.60 30.09
C THR A 262 0.08 21.46 29.70
N LEU A 263 -0.66 21.04 28.72
CA LEU A 263 -1.88 21.69 28.26
C LEU A 263 -3.07 20.77 28.46
N SER A 264 -4.10 21.27 29.10
CA SER A 264 -5.37 20.57 29.30
C SER A 264 -6.52 21.46 28.87
N ALA A 265 -7.31 20.97 27.90
CA ALA A 265 -8.55 21.63 27.55
C ALA A 265 -9.70 20.62 27.59
N THR A 266 -10.67 20.82 28.46
CA THR A 266 -11.81 19.91 28.55
C THR A 266 -12.70 19.96 27.30
N GLY A 267 -12.62 21.03 26.53
CA GLY A 267 -13.30 21.24 25.25
C GLY A 267 -12.33 21.36 24.08
N ARG A 268 -12.34 22.51 23.41
CA ARG A 268 -11.59 22.80 22.19
C ARG A 268 -10.27 23.50 22.49
N LEU A 269 -9.22 23.06 21.81
CA LEU A 269 -7.93 23.71 21.74
C LEU A 269 -7.62 24.10 20.29
N ASP A 270 -7.45 25.40 20.05
CA ASP A 270 -7.04 25.97 18.78
C ASP A 270 -5.61 26.50 18.90
N ASN A 271 -4.74 26.06 18.02
CA ASN A 271 -3.38 26.57 17.94
C ASN A 271 -3.07 27.04 16.50
N THR A 272 -2.97 28.32 16.31
CA THR A 272 -2.46 28.92 15.05
C THR A 272 -1.06 29.51 15.25
N GLY A 273 -0.58 29.56 16.48
CA GLY A 273 0.73 30.03 16.86
C GLY A 273 1.72 28.90 17.17
N ALA A 274 2.55 29.07 18.16
CA ALA A 274 3.58 28.11 18.54
C ALA A 274 3.39 27.62 19.98
N LEU A 275 3.37 26.31 20.16
CA LEU A 275 3.38 25.63 21.45
C LEU A 275 4.63 24.73 21.48
N LEU A 276 5.64 25.14 22.23
CA LEU A 276 6.96 24.54 22.16
C LEU A 276 7.48 24.16 23.56
N SER A 277 8.01 22.95 23.66
CA SER A 277 8.78 22.53 24.81
C SER A 277 10.11 21.93 24.36
N GLN A 278 11.19 22.33 25.04
CA GLN A 278 12.48 21.72 24.71
C GLN A 278 12.60 20.27 25.24
N ASN A 279 11.72 19.87 26.14
CA ASN A 279 11.76 18.53 26.70
C ASN A 279 10.39 17.85 26.62
N LEU A 280 9.64 17.79 27.69
CA LEU A 280 8.35 17.09 27.74
C LEU A 280 7.20 18.01 27.37
N PHE A 281 6.36 17.56 26.43
CA PHE A 281 5.14 18.27 26.09
C PHE A 281 3.94 17.29 26.14
N THR A 282 3.02 17.57 27.04
CA THR A 282 1.78 16.80 27.19
C THR A 282 0.59 17.69 26.89
N LEU A 283 -0.25 17.28 25.95
CA LEU A 283 -1.44 17.98 25.56
C LEU A 283 -2.65 17.05 25.64
N THR A 284 -3.69 17.50 26.30
CA THR A 284 -4.98 16.82 26.37
C THR A 284 -6.09 17.78 25.99
N ALA A 285 -6.97 17.38 25.05
CA ALA A 285 -8.13 18.15 24.65
C ALA A 285 -9.26 17.24 24.20
N ALA A 286 -10.51 17.73 24.22
CA ALA A 286 -11.60 17.01 23.55
C ALA A 286 -11.42 17.12 22.02
N GLN A 287 -11.12 18.33 21.56
CA GLN A 287 -10.86 18.60 20.15
C GLN A 287 -9.60 19.46 20.02
N LEU A 288 -8.66 19.03 19.21
CA LEU A 288 -7.44 19.78 18.91
C LEU A 288 -7.43 20.21 17.43
N PHE A 289 -7.29 21.51 17.22
CA PHE A 289 -7.07 22.11 15.91
C PHE A 289 -5.70 22.76 15.92
N ASN A 290 -4.80 22.25 15.12
CA ASN A 290 -3.45 22.78 15.03
C ASN A 290 -3.18 23.28 13.60
N ASP A 291 -3.20 24.58 13.45
CA ASP A 291 -2.79 25.26 12.21
C ASP A 291 -1.39 25.87 12.33
N GLY A 292 -0.84 25.90 13.56
CA GLY A 292 0.46 26.42 13.90
C GLY A 292 1.49 25.32 14.17
N GLN A 293 2.31 25.53 15.21
CA GLN A 293 3.37 24.59 15.56
C GLN A 293 3.15 24.01 16.96
N LEU A 294 3.16 22.68 17.03
CA LEU A 294 3.24 21.89 18.25
C LEU A 294 4.55 21.10 18.19
N ALA A 295 5.50 21.41 19.08
CA ALA A 295 6.77 20.69 19.06
C ALA A 295 7.33 20.45 20.47
N GLY A 296 7.87 19.27 20.67
CA GLY A 296 8.55 18.89 21.91
C GLY A 296 9.61 17.82 21.63
N LYS A 297 10.54 17.66 22.57
CA LYS A 297 11.46 16.52 22.51
C LYS A 297 10.67 15.22 22.65
N ALA A 298 9.86 15.12 23.69
CA ALA A 298 8.86 14.08 23.85
C ALA A 298 7.46 14.73 23.87
N LEU A 299 6.68 14.48 22.82
CA LEU A 299 5.35 15.04 22.66
C LEU A 299 4.29 13.96 22.87
N THR A 300 3.38 14.21 23.81
CA THR A 300 2.20 13.35 24.01
C THR A 300 0.95 14.17 23.74
N VAL A 301 0.12 13.72 22.83
CA VAL A 301 -1.16 14.35 22.46
C VAL A 301 -2.30 13.38 22.70
N LYS A 302 -3.28 13.81 23.47
CA LYS A 302 -4.54 13.09 23.72
C LYS A 302 -5.70 13.98 23.30
N ALA A 303 -6.44 13.57 22.28
CA ALA A 303 -7.61 14.28 21.83
C ALA A 303 -8.63 13.32 21.23
N ALA A 304 -9.93 13.55 21.42
CA ALA A 304 -10.91 12.71 20.75
C ALA A 304 -10.91 12.97 19.23
N GLN A 305 -10.69 14.20 18.84
CA GLN A 305 -10.51 14.62 17.45
C GLN A 305 -9.25 15.48 17.34
N LEU A 306 -8.40 15.17 16.40
CA LEU A 306 -7.17 15.90 16.09
C LEU A 306 -7.20 16.34 14.62
N ASN A 307 -7.22 17.65 14.42
CA ASN A 307 -7.09 18.27 13.09
C ASN A 307 -5.75 19.01 13.04
N ASN A 308 -4.90 18.64 12.13
CA ASN A 308 -3.58 19.26 11.97
C ASN A 308 -3.40 19.78 10.55
N THR A 309 -3.27 21.07 10.36
CA THR A 309 -2.85 21.72 9.12
C THR A 309 -1.49 22.39 9.27
N GLY A 310 -0.97 22.45 10.51
CA GLY A 310 0.34 22.96 10.87
C GLY A 310 1.37 21.84 11.13
N ILE A 311 2.27 22.09 12.06
CA ILE A 311 3.33 21.14 12.44
C ILE A 311 3.00 20.50 13.77
N LEU A 312 3.05 19.19 13.84
CA LEU A 312 2.96 18.39 15.05
C LEU A 312 4.20 17.50 15.12
N GLN A 313 5.14 17.81 15.99
CA GLN A 313 6.46 17.20 15.98
C GLN A 313 6.94 16.75 17.36
N GLY A 314 7.25 15.46 17.47
CA GLY A 314 8.04 14.91 18.56
C GLY A 314 9.46 14.64 18.07
N ASN A 315 10.45 15.41 18.55
CA ASN A 315 11.83 15.31 18.05
C ASN A 315 12.45 13.94 18.34
N ASP A 316 12.20 13.41 19.54
CA ASP A 316 12.58 12.05 19.93
C ASP A 316 11.36 11.13 19.87
N THR A 317 10.28 11.50 20.53
CA THR A 317 9.08 10.65 20.60
C THR A 317 7.81 11.45 20.38
N LEU A 318 6.88 10.85 19.65
CA LEU A 318 5.51 11.31 19.52
C LEU A 318 4.57 10.20 19.98
N ALA A 319 3.73 10.50 20.94
CA ALA A 319 2.67 9.61 21.39
C ALA A 319 1.30 10.25 21.09
N LEU A 320 0.48 9.56 20.32
CA LEU A 320 -0.85 10.03 19.94
C LEU A 320 -1.92 9.11 20.49
N THR A 321 -2.92 9.69 21.11
CA THR A 321 -4.14 9.00 21.51
C THR A 321 -5.32 9.82 21.00
N THR A 322 -5.95 9.35 19.95
CA THR A 322 -7.09 10.04 19.31
C THR A 322 -8.03 9.02 18.67
N ARG A 323 -9.29 9.37 18.53
CA ARG A 323 -10.25 8.56 17.79
C ARG A 323 -10.25 8.90 16.32
N ALA A 324 -10.07 10.17 15.99
CA ALA A 324 -10.02 10.63 14.63
C ALA A 324 -8.87 11.62 14.44
N LEU A 325 -8.03 11.36 13.45
CA LEU A 325 -6.93 12.21 13.05
C LEU A 325 -7.13 12.67 11.61
N SER A 326 -7.17 13.98 11.43
CA SER A 326 -7.11 14.61 10.12
C SER A 326 -5.83 15.42 10.00
N ASN A 327 -4.94 15.03 9.10
CA ASN A 327 -3.74 15.77 8.76
C ASN A 327 -3.94 16.43 7.39
N GLY A 328 -4.25 17.72 7.40
CA GLY A 328 -4.59 18.48 6.19
C GLY A 328 -3.40 18.64 5.23
N ALA A 329 -3.66 19.22 4.07
CA ALA A 329 -2.68 19.28 2.97
C ALA A 329 -1.35 19.99 3.32
N THR A 330 -1.37 20.95 4.22
CA THR A 330 -0.18 21.63 4.74
C THR A 330 0.33 21.02 6.04
N GLY A 331 -0.42 20.07 6.60
CA GLY A 331 -0.13 19.46 7.88
C GLY A 331 1.10 18.57 7.83
N GLN A 332 1.92 18.69 8.86
CA GLN A 332 3.09 17.84 9.05
C GLN A 332 2.99 17.16 10.41
N LEU A 333 3.04 15.86 10.41
CA LEU A 333 3.11 15.04 11.61
C LEU A 333 4.44 14.32 11.58
N VAL A 334 5.31 14.63 12.55
CA VAL A 334 6.69 14.14 12.55
C VAL A 334 7.01 13.45 13.87
N SER A 335 7.51 12.23 13.80
CA SER A 335 8.04 11.50 14.94
C SER A 335 9.51 11.13 14.74
N GLY A 336 10.34 11.44 15.72
CA GLY A 336 11.76 11.07 15.73
C GLY A 336 12.04 9.62 16.06
N SER A 337 11.03 8.86 16.48
CA SER A 337 11.11 7.45 16.86
C SER A 337 9.88 6.68 16.35
N PRO A 338 9.80 5.37 16.57
CA PRO A 338 8.61 4.60 16.20
C PRO A 338 7.33 5.20 16.74
N LEU A 339 6.29 5.20 15.92
CA LEU A 339 4.97 5.73 16.26
C LEU A 339 3.93 4.61 16.19
N ASN A 340 3.28 4.37 17.32
CA ASN A 340 2.19 3.41 17.43
C ASN A 340 0.89 4.18 17.70
N VAL A 341 -0.07 4.05 16.81
CA VAL A 341 -1.35 4.76 16.90
C VAL A 341 -2.50 3.78 16.78
N SER A 342 -3.48 3.93 17.66
CA SER A 342 -4.75 3.22 17.57
C SER A 342 -5.87 4.26 17.55
N LEU A 343 -6.66 4.26 16.47
CA LEU A 343 -7.70 5.26 16.24
C LEU A 343 -8.79 4.70 15.30
N ASP A 344 -9.94 5.35 15.26
CA ASP A 344 -11.02 4.90 14.37
C ASP A 344 -10.70 5.30 12.91
N THR A 345 -10.33 6.56 12.70
CA THR A 345 -10.11 7.09 11.35
C THR A 345 -8.85 7.95 11.26
N LEU A 346 -8.06 7.73 10.20
CA LEU A 346 -6.95 8.58 9.79
C LEU A 346 -7.21 9.13 8.38
N ASP A 347 -7.29 10.45 8.27
CA ASP A 347 -7.32 11.15 7.00
C ASP A 347 -6.03 11.96 6.84
N ASN A 348 -5.13 11.54 5.96
CA ASN A 348 -3.87 12.22 5.72
C ASN A 348 -3.84 12.83 4.31
N ALA A 349 -3.86 14.13 4.23
CA ALA A 349 -3.62 14.88 2.99
C ALA A 349 -2.25 15.58 2.97
N GLY A 350 -1.56 15.64 4.12
CA GLY A 350 -0.27 16.26 4.31
C GLY A 350 0.88 15.24 4.43
N LEU A 351 1.88 15.57 5.22
CA LEU A 351 3.03 14.73 5.51
C LEU A 351 2.89 14.04 6.87
N LEU A 352 3.04 12.73 6.88
CA LEU A 352 3.23 11.93 8.07
C LEU A 352 4.60 11.27 7.95
N LEU A 353 5.57 11.70 8.76
CA LEU A 353 6.95 11.24 8.73
C LEU A 353 7.34 10.61 10.06
N VAL A 354 7.72 9.34 10.03
CA VAL A 354 8.18 8.60 11.21
C VAL A 354 9.58 8.05 10.94
N LYS A 355 10.55 8.44 11.76
CA LYS A 355 11.94 7.96 11.58
C LYS A 355 12.14 6.50 11.97
N GLY A 356 11.18 5.90 12.60
CA GLY A 356 11.17 4.48 12.95
C GLY A 356 10.01 3.75 12.30
N GLY A 357 9.55 2.68 12.93
CA GLY A 357 8.36 1.96 12.49
C GLY A 357 7.09 2.76 12.77
N PHE A 358 6.18 2.76 11.83
CA PHE A 358 4.84 3.30 12.00
C PHE A 358 3.82 2.17 12.04
N THR A 359 3.20 1.99 13.21
CA THR A 359 2.13 1.02 13.40
C THR A 359 0.81 1.75 13.57
N LEU A 360 -0.15 1.44 12.72
CA LEU A 360 -1.51 1.96 12.78
C LEU A 360 -2.49 0.81 12.96
N ARG A 361 -3.36 0.93 13.96
CA ARG A 361 -4.52 0.06 14.13
C ARG A 361 -5.78 0.94 14.13
N GLY A 362 -6.77 0.58 13.34
CA GLY A 362 -7.98 1.39 13.21
C GLY A 362 -9.04 0.79 12.31
N SER A 363 -10.03 1.61 11.99
CA SER A 363 -11.06 1.22 11.03
C SER A 363 -10.68 1.66 9.63
N ASP A 364 -10.40 2.94 9.44
CA ASP A 364 -10.22 3.52 8.12
C ASP A 364 -8.96 4.39 8.03
N LEU A 365 -8.26 4.27 6.92
CA LEU A 365 -7.19 5.17 6.49
C LEU A 365 -7.50 5.71 5.10
N THR A 366 -7.55 7.03 5.00
CA THR A 366 -7.54 7.73 3.71
C THR A 366 -6.24 8.51 3.59
N ASN A 367 -5.39 8.16 2.65
CA ASN A 367 -4.15 8.87 2.37
C ASN A 367 -4.20 9.57 1.01
N ARG A 368 -4.12 10.87 1.02
CA ARG A 368 -4.01 11.74 -0.17
C ARG A 368 -2.65 12.43 -0.26
N GLY A 369 -1.91 12.43 0.85
CA GLY A 369 -0.59 13.03 0.99
C GLY A 369 0.51 11.98 1.09
N ASP A 370 1.50 12.24 1.91
CA ASP A 370 2.66 11.39 2.09
C ASP A 370 2.66 10.73 3.47
N ILE A 371 2.83 9.43 3.51
CA ILE A 371 3.14 8.65 4.71
C ILE A 371 4.52 8.03 4.47
N GLN A 372 5.47 8.38 5.31
CA GLN A 372 6.85 7.92 5.20
C GLN A 372 7.34 7.38 6.54
N ALA A 373 7.89 6.18 6.52
CA ALA A 373 8.45 5.57 7.72
C ALA A 373 9.62 4.64 7.38
N GLN A 374 10.37 4.20 8.40
CA GLN A 374 11.34 3.14 8.20
C GLN A 374 10.63 1.82 7.89
N SER A 375 9.63 1.46 8.68
CA SER A 375 8.73 0.34 8.41
C SER A 375 7.28 0.74 8.64
N LEU A 376 6.36 0.11 7.93
CA LEU A 376 4.94 0.36 8.02
C LEU A 376 4.19 -0.92 8.38
N ASP A 377 3.32 -0.82 9.37
CA ASP A 377 2.39 -1.87 9.76
C ASP A 377 0.99 -1.29 9.96
N LEU A 378 0.21 -1.30 8.89
CA LEU A 378 -1.12 -0.72 8.83
C LEU A 378 -2.17 -1.82 8.90
N GLY A 379 -2.84 -1.94 10.03
CA GLY A 379 -3.90 -2.92 10.27
C GLY A 379 -5.25 -2.23 10.45
N LEU A 380 -6.11 -2.34 9.46
CA LEU A 380 -7.40 -1.66 9.39
C LEU A 380 -8.54 -2.66 9.29
N SER A 381 -9.57 -2.44 10.08
CA SER A 381 -10.72 -3.34 10.09
C SER A 381 -11.68 -3.12 8.92
N THR A 382 -11.64 -1.96 8.28
CA THR A 382 -12.56 -1.61 7.19
C THR A 382 -11.83 -1.24 5.90
N ALA A 383 -11.27 -0.03 5.78
CA ALA A 383 -10.75 0.43 4.51
C ALA A 383 -9.40 1.14 4.58
N LEU A 384 -8.57 0.88 3.57
CA LEU A 384 -7.41 1.68 3.25
C LEU A 384 -7.60 2.25 1.85
N THR A 385 -7.68 3.58 1.76
CA THR A 385 -7.75 4.28 0.48
C THR A 385 -6.49 5.14 0.33
N ASN A 386 -5.69 4.85 -0.69
CA ASN A 386 -4.47 5.59 -0.98
C ASN A 386 -4.52 6.24 -2.36
N THR A 387 -4.46 7.55 -2.41
CA THR A 387 -4.30 8.33 -3.65
C THR A 387 -2.97 9.10 -3.68
N GLY A 388 -2.28 9.16 -2.54
CA GLY A 388 -0.97 9.76 -2.37
C GLY A 388 0.16 8.73 -2.30
N ASN A 389 1.13 8.96 -1.44
CA ASN A 389 2.27 8.08 -1.28
C ASN A 389 2.30 7.42 0.10
N ILE A 390 2.55 6.14 0.15
CA ILE A 390 2.83 5.36 1.36
C ILE A 390 4.16 4.65 1.12
N VAL A 391 5.21 5.09 1.81
CA VAL A 391 6.57 4.64 1.53
C VAL A 391 7.28 4.19 2.80
N ALA A 392 7.78 2.98 2.78
CA ALA A 392 8.70 2.46 3.78
C ALA A 392 10.10 2.31 3.19
N THR A 393 11.14 2.60 3.97
CA THR A 393 12.51 2.29 3.55
C THR A 393 12.85 0.81 3.75
N ASP A 394 12.14 0.16 4.68
CA ASP A 394 12.18 -1.28 4.91
C ASP A 394 10.84 -1.92 4.54
N ASP A 395 10.22 -2.68 5.42
CA ASP A 395 9.02 -3.43 5.11
C ASP A 395 7.75 -2.58 5.25
N ALA A 396 6.82 -2.80 4.34
CA ALA A 396 5.48 -2.21 4.35
C ALA A 396 4.43 -3.33 4.41
N ALA A 397 3.69 -3.39 5.51
CA ALA A 397 2.58 -4.31 5.70
C ALA A 397 1.27 -3.53 5.76
N LEU A 398 0.38 -3.79 4.83
CA LEU A 398 -0.92 -3.14 4.71
C LEU A 398 -2.01 -4.21 4.75
N ASN A 399 -2.84 -4.16 5.76
CA ASN A 399 -3.97 -5.06 5.93
C ASN A 399 -5.25 -4.26 6.14
N ALA A 400 -6.24 -4.49 5.30
CA ALA A 400 -7.56 -3.88 5.42
C ALA A 400 -8.62 -4.79 4.78
N THR A 401 -9.87 -4.74 5.24
CA THR A 401 -10.93 -5.48 4.53
C THR A 401 -10.99 -5.06 3.07
N THR A 402 -10.91 -3.76 2.79
CA THR A 402 -10.81 -3.22 1.44
C THR A 402 -9.58 -2.32 1.33
N LEU A 403 -8.66 -2.64 0.43
CA LEU A 403 -7.52 -1.82 0.12
C LEU A 403 -7.64 -1.30 -1.30
N THR A 404 -7.75 0.01 -1.45
CA THR A 404 -7.81 0.68 -2.75
C THR A 404 -6.64 1.65 -2.88
N SER A 405 -5.81 1.49 -3.92
CA SER A 405 -4.69 2.40 -4.19
C SER A 405 -4.69 2.88 -5.64
N SER A 406 -4.72 4.17 -5.82
CA SER A 406 -4.43 4.84 -7.10
C SER A 406 -3.11 5.63 -7.06
N GLY A 407 -2.53 5.77 -5.87
CA GLY A 407 -1.24 6.40 -5.64
C GLY A 407 -0.10 5.39 -5.60
N THR A 408 0.95 5.73 -4.85
CA THR A 408 2.14 4.88 -4.68
C THR A 408 2.15 4.21 -3.32
N VAL A 409 2.45 2.93 -3.30
CA VAL A 409 2.83 2.19 -2.08
C VAL A 409 4.17 1.51 -2.36
N ALA A 410 5.16 1.78 -1.54
CA ALA A 410 6.49 1.23 -1.74
C ALA A 410 7.16 0.79 -0.44
N GLY A 411 7.94 -0.28 -0.52
CA GLY A 411 8.77 -0.78 0.56
C GLY A 411 9.84 -1.71 0.07
N LYS A 412 10.68 -2.19 0.96
CA LYS A 412 11.63 -3.24 0.64
C LYS A 412 10.91 -4.57 0.44
N THR A 413 10.13 -4.97 1.42
CA THR A 413 9.11 -6.01 1.27
C THR A 413 7.74 -5.35 1.37
N LEU A 414 6.90 -5.52 0.38
CA LEU A 414 5.51 -5.07 0.42
C LEU A 414 4.60 -6.27 0.68
N THR A 415 3.89 -6.24 1.78
CA THR A 415 2.85 -7.21 2.10
C THR A 415 1.50 -6.49 2.11
N ALA A 416 0.57 -6.96 1.30
CA ALA A 416 -0.78 -6.40 1.22
C ALA A 416 -1.82 -7.51 1.41
N GLY A 417 -2.76 -7.30 2.33
CA GLY A 417 -3.79 -8.28 2.67
C GLY A 417 -5.17 -7.68 2.81
N GLY A 418 -6.20 -8.45 2.49
CA GLY A 418 -7.59 -8.06 2.68
C GLY A 418 -8.60 -8.97 1.99
N THR A 419 -9.86 -8.62 2.08
CA THR A 419 -10.91 -9.26 1.29
C THR A 419 -10.88 -8.77 -0.15
N GLU A 420 -10.70 -7.47 -0.35
CA GLU A 420 -10.52 -6.89 -1.69
C GLU A 420 -9.25 -6.01 -1.74
N LEU A 421 -8.39 -6.31 -2.70
CA LEU A 421 -7.26 -5.46 -3.08
C LEU A 421 -7.51 -4.89 -4.48
N ARG A 422 -7.60 -3.58 -4.59
CA ARG A 422 -7.80 -2.86 -5.85
C ARG A 422 -6.66 -1.87 -6.06
N ASN A 423 -5.96 -1.98 -7.17
CA ASN A 423 -4.86 -1.09 -7.51
C ASN A 423 -5.00 -0.50 -8.90
N SER A 424 -4.93 0.80 -9.02
CA SER A 424 -4.79 1.54 -10.28
C SER A 424 -3.50 2.38 -10.33
N GLY A 425 -2.71 2.37 -9.23
CA GLY A 425 -1.45 3.08 -9.08
C GLY A 425 -0.24 2.16 -9.06
N LEU A 426 0.74 2.49 -8.23
CA LEU A 426 1.98 1.73 -8.08
C LEU A 426 2.04 1.05 -6.71
N MET A 427 2.19 -0.27 -6.72
CA MET A 427 2.49 -1.10 -5.56
C MET A 427 3.85 -1.76 -5.78
N GLN A 428 4.84 -1.44 -4.98
CA GLN A 428 6.22 -1.84 -5.24
C GLN A 428 6.94 -2.39 -4.01
N GLY A 429 7.54 -3.56 -4.18
CA GLY A 429 8.53 -4.11 -3.24
C GLY A 429 9.89 -4.21 -3.92
N SER A 430 10.90 -3.51 -3.42
CA SER A 430 12.24 -3.57 -4.04
C SER A 430 12.89 -4.96 -3.92
N ASN A 431 12.49 -5.75 -2.92
CA ASN A 431 12.96 -7.11 -2.69
C ASN A 431 11.86 -8.15 -2.89
N ALA A 432 10.67 -7.93 -2.34
CA ALA A 432 9.56 -8.87 -2.45
C ALA A 432 8.20 -8.17 -2.40
N VAL A 433 7.22 -8.82 -3.03
CA VAL A 433 5.81 -8.45 -2.91
C VAL A 433 5.01 -9.69 -2.53
N ASN A 434 4.19 -9.58 -1.47
CA ASN A 434 3.24 -10.59 -1.05
C ASN A 434 1.84 -9.99 -1.02
N ALA A 435 0.96 -10.42 -1.89
CA ALA A 435 -0.42 -9.96 -1.94
C ALA A 435 -1.38 -11.11 -1.69
N THR A 436 -2.34 -10.90 -0.79
CA THR A 436 -3.35 -11.93 -0.46
C THR A 436 -4.72 -11.28 -0.34
N ALA A 437 -5.68 -11.74 -1.15
CA ALA A 437 -7.05 -11.24 -1.08
C ALA A 437 -8.05 -12.24 -1.65
N ASP A 438 -9.30 -12.25 -1.14
CA ASP A 438 -10.35 -13.03 -1.79
C ASP A 438 -10.58 -12.52 -3.21
N ARG A 439 -10.47 -11.21 -3.41
CA ARG A 439 -10.63 -10.54 -4.69
C ARG A 439 -9.49 -9.56 -4.94
N PHE A 440 -8.61 -9.90 -5.85
CA PHE A 440 -7.49 -9.06 -6.28
C PHE A 440 -7.81 -8.42 -7.64
N ILE A 441 -7.71 -7.10 -7.72
CA ILE A 441 -7.98 -6.33 -8.94
C ILE A 441 -6.80 -5.39 -9.20
N ASN A 442 -6.07 -5.66 -10.25
CA ASN A 442 -5.10 -4.72 -10.79
C ASN A 442 -5.68 -4.09 -12.05
N GLU A 443 -6.01 -2.83 -11.98
CA GLU A 443 -6.66 -2.11 -13.06
C GLU A 443 -5.69 -1.76 -14.19
N LEU A 444 -6.19 -1.20 -15.29
CA LEU A 444 -5.44 -0.95 -16.52
C LEU A 444 -4.10 -0.20 -16.30
N ASN A 445 -4.10 0.80 -15.45
CA ASN A 445 -2.89 1.57 -15.12
C ASN A 445 -2.15 1.03 -13.90
N GLY A 446 -2.71 0.06 -13.23
CA GLY A 446 -2.18 -0.49 -12.00
C GLY A 446 -0.89 -1.28 -12.24
N LYS A 447 0.08 -1.08 -11.38
CA LYS A 447 1.37 -1.77 -11.41
C LYS A 447 1.67 -2.38 -10.07
N TRP A 448 1.99 -3.66 -10.07
CA TRP A 448 2.58 -4.37 -8.95
C TRP A 448 3.96 -4.85 -9.36
N LEU A 449 4.98 -4.30 -8.72
CA LEU A 449 6.37 -4.52 -9.12
C LEU A 449 7.17 -5.09 -7.95
N SER A 450 7.85 -6.18 -8.19
CA SER A 450 8.80 -6.76 -7.25
C SER A 450 10.19 -6.83 -7.87
N GLY A 451 11.21 -6.42 -7.12
CA GLY A 451 12.60 -6.62 -7.53
C GLY A 451 13.05 -8.08 -7.39
N GLY A 452 12.39 -8.84 -6.52
CA GLY A 452 12.62 -10.27 -6.30
C GLY A 452 11.36 -11.10 -6.50
N GLY A 453 11.00 -11.89 -5.49
CA GLY A 453 9.79 -12.72 -5.54
C GLY A 453 8.50 -11.91 -5.47
N PHE A 454 7.52 -12.29 -6.27
CA PHE A 454 6.16 -11.79 -6.16
C PHE A 454 5.22 -12.97 -5.93
N THR A 455 4.58 -12.99 -4.78
CA THR A 455 3.57 -13.99 -4.44
C THR A 455 2.20 -13.34 -4.41
N LEU A 456 1.26 -13.90 -5.17
CA LEU A 456 -0.13 -13.47 -5.23
C LEU A 456 -1.04 -14.64 -4.87
N ALA A 457 -1.81 -14.51 -3.82
CA ALA A 457 -2.75 -15.53 -3.38
C ALA A 457 -4.16 -14.96 -3.22
N GLY A 458 -5.17 -15.71 -3.67
CA GLY A 458 -6.55 -15.27 -3.48
C GLY A 458 -7.60 -16.08 -4.21
N GLY A 459 -8.86 -15.68 -4.07
CA GLY A 459 -9.97 -16.32 -4.77
C GLY A 459 -10.01 -15.91 -6.24
N GLN A 460 -10.32 -14.66 -6.51
CA GLN A 460 -10.44 -14.11 -7.85
C GLN A 460 -9.27 -13.17 -8.15
N LEU A 461 -8.43 -13.53 -9.08
CA LEU A 461 -7.29 -12.74 -9.51
C LEU A 461 -7.61 -12.08 -10.85
N MET A 462 -7.69 -10.76 -10.87
CA MET A 462 -8.02 -9.97 -12.05
C MET A 462 -6.89 -8.99 -12.35
N ASN A 463 -6.21 -9.16 -13.48
CA ASN A 463 -5.15 -8.25 -13.91
C ASN A 463 -5.47 -7.62 -15.26
N ALA A 464 -5.65 -6.32 -15.28
CA ALA A 464 -5.71 -5.52 -16.51
C ALA A 464 -4.46 -4.65 -16.70
N GLY A 465 -3.66 -4.47 -15.64
CA GLY A 465 -2.43 -3.69 -15.64
C GLY A 465 -1.17 -4.55 -15.74
N THR A 466 -0.17 -4.24 -14.94
CA THR A 466 1.12 -4.93 -14.92
C THR A 466 1.39 -5.59 -13.59
N LEU A 467 1.73 -6.88 -13.62
CA LEU A 467 2.31 -7.63 -12.51
C LEU A 467 3.71 -8.06 -12.92
N GLN A 468 4.72 -7.72 -12.14
CA GLN A 468 6.09 -8.05 -12.48
C GLN A 468 6.92 -8.43 -11.24
N GLY A 469 7.73 -9.46 -11.38
CA GLY A 469 8.71 -9.89 -10.39
C GLY A 469 9.87 -10.63 -11.03
N ALA A 470 10.96 -10.83 -10.30
CA ALA A 470 12.01 -11.75 -10.73
C ALA A 470 11.41 -13.16 -10.87
N THR A 471 10.74 -13.62 -9.84
CA THR A 471 9.84 -14.77 -9.90
C THR A 471 8.43 -14.31 -9.54
N LEU A 472 7.42 -14.89 -10.21
CA LEU A 472 6.04 -14.57 -9.90
C LEU A 472 5.23 -15.85 -9.71
N GLY A 473 4.67 -16.02 -8.51
CA GLY A 473 3.82 -17.15 -8.15
C GLY A 473 2.39 -16.71 -7.87
N MET A 474 1.41 -17.42 -8.43
CA MET A 474 -0.01 -17.14 -8.23
C MET A 474 -0.74 -18.38 -7.72
N THR A 475 -1.59 -18.20 -6.72
CA THR A 475 -2.44 -19.27 -6.19
C THR A 475 -3.85 -18.74 -6.01
N GLY A 476 -4.84 -19.42 -6.55
CA GLY A 476 -6.21 -18.92 -6.44
C GLY A 476 -7.27 -19.84 -7.01
N THR A 477 -8.49 -19.31 -7.07
CA THR A 477 -9.58 -20.01 -7.74
C THR A 477 -9.59 -19.66 -9.23
N THR A 478 -9.57 -18.40 -9.56
CA THR A 478 -9.59 -17.96 -10.96
C THR A 478 -8.55 -16.88 -11.24
N LEU A 479 -8.00 -16.89 -12.45
CA LEU A 479 -7.18 -15.80 -12.98
C LEU A 479 -7.76 -15.29 -14.29
N THR A 480 -8.07 -14.01 -14.33
CA THR A 480 -8.42 -13.30 -15.56
C THR A 480 -7.32 -12.26 -15.84
N ASN A 481 -6.55 -12.49 -16.89
CA ASN A 481 -5.50 -11.57 -17.29
C ASN A 481 -5.81 -10.92 -18.65
N SER A 482 -6.00 -9.62 -18.65
CA SER A 482 -6.07 -8.81 -19.88
C SER A 482 -4.87 -7.89 -20.05
N GLY A 483 -4.04 -7.76 -19.01
CA GLY A 483 -2.84 -6.95 -18.98
C GLY A 483 -1.56 -7.78 -19.17
N THR A 484 -0.51 -7.40 -18.45
CA THR A 484 0.80 -8.07 -18.50
C THR A 484 1.14 -8.70 -17.17
N VAL A 485 1.52 -9.96 -17.21
CA VAL A 485 2.13 -10.68 -16.09
C VAL A 485 3.52 -11.14 -16.54
N ASN A 486 4.54 -10.70 -15.83
CA ASN A 486 5.93 -10.95 -16.18
C ASN A 486 6.74 -11.47 -15.00
N GLY A 487 7.10 -12.73 -15.02
CA GLY A 487 8.11 -13.30 -14.13
C GLY A 487 9.44 -13.39 -14.88
N GLN A 488 10.42 -12.54 -14.54
CA GLN A 488 11.66 -12.44 -15.33
C GLN A 488 12.37 -13.79 -15.46
N THR A 489 12.49 -14.55 -14.38
CA THR A 489 13.16 -15.85 -14.34
C THR A 489 12.21 -17.02 -14.12
N GLY A 490 10.98 -16.77 -13.69
CA GLY A 490 9.97 -17.79 -13.46
C GLY A 490 8.57 -17.22 -13.26
N LEU A 491 7.59 -17.87 -13.87
CA LEU A 491 6.17 -17.56 -13.72
C LEU A 491 5.41 -18.85 -13.42
N SER A 492 4.70 -18.90 -12.32
CA SER A 492 3.91 -20.08 -11.97
C SER A 492 2.51 -19.71 -11.46
N GLY A 493 1.56 -20.59 -11.68
CA GLY A 493 0.22 -20.43 -11.17
C GLY A 493 -0.46 -21.77 -10.88
N THR A 494 -1.16 -21.83 -9.74
CA THR A 494 -2.02 -22.95 -9.37
C THR A 494 -3.41 -22.43 -9.09
N LEU A 495 -4.35 -22.79 -9.94
CA LEU A 495 -5.73 -22.34 -9.90
C LEU A 495 -6.65 -23.55 -9.79
N SER A 496 -7.60 -23.51 -8.87
CA SER A 496 -8.58 -24.57 -8.74
C SER A 496 -9.74 -24.50 -9.75
N GLY A 497 -9.86 -23.37 -10.45
CA GLY A 497 -10.88 -23.12 -11.48
C GLY A 497 -10.25 -22.59 -12.77
N ALA A 498 -10.70 -21.45 -13.28
CA ALA A 498 -10.39 -20.99 -14.62
C ALA A 498 -9.16 -20.07 -14.69
N LEU A 499 -8.33 -20.28 -15.72
CA LEU A 499 -7.37 -19.33 -16.26
C LEU A 499 -7.90 -18.75 -17.58
N THR A 500 -8.14 -17.46 -17.63
CA THR A 500 -8.47 -16.74 -18.87
C THR A 500 -7.39 -15.70 -19.17
N ASN A 501 -6.69 -15.85 -20.27
CA ASN A 501 -5.65 -14.91 -20.67
C ASN A 501 -5.96 -14.28 -22.03
N THR A 502 -6.33 -13.02 -22.02
CA THR A 502 -6.47 -12.19 -23.24
C THR A 502 -5.26 -11.29 -23.46
N GLY A 503 -4.43 -11.12 -22.43
CA GLY A 503 -3.24 -10.30 -22.43
C GLY A 503 -1.95 -11.10 -22.60
N LEU A 504 -0.95 -10.78 -21.80
CA LEU A 504 0.38 -11.40 -21.86
C LEU A 504 0.73 -12.06 -20.52
N LEU A 505 1.04 -13.34 -20.56
CA LEU A 505 1.72 -14.09 -19.50
C LEU A 505 3.10 -14.46 -20.00
N GLN A 506 4.16 -14.00 -19.36
CA GLN A 506 5.52 -14.30 -19.86
C GLN A 506 6.55 -14.51 -18.77
N SER A 507 7.55 -15.29 -19.10
CA SER A 507 8.78 -15.44 -18.35
C SER A 507 9.98 -15.66 -19.27
N GLY A 508 11.14 -15.15 -18.88
CA GLY A 508 12.40 -15.52 -19.53
C GLY A 508 12.83 -16.95 -19.19
N GLY A 509 12.41 -17.47 -18.03
CA GLY A 509 12.63 -18.84 -17.59
C GLY A 509 11.41 -19.72 -17.74
N ALA A 510 11.11 -20.52 -16.74
CA ALA A 510 9.96 -21.40 -16.76
C ALA A 510 8.64 -20.63 -16.60
N THR A 511 7.64 -21.02 -17.39
CA THR A 511 6.25 -20.63 -17.20
C THR A 511 5.41 -21.88 -16.98
N ALA A 512 4.77 -21.99 -15.81
CA ALA A 512 4.00 -23.17 -15.44
C ALA A 512 2.64 -22.79 -14.85
N PHE A 513 1.55 -23.32 -15.42
CA PHE A 513 0.21 -23.13 -14.87
C PHE A 513 -0.56 -24.44 -14.75
N THR A 514 -1.26 -24.58 -13.65
CA THR A 514 -2.26 -25.63 -13.45
C THR A 514 -3.61 -24.97 -13.18
N ALA A 515 -4.64 -25.39 -13.89
CA ALA A 515 -6.01 -24.88 -13.75
C ALA A 515 -7.04 -25.97 -14.06
N ASP A 516 -8.30 -25.77 -13.68
CA ASP A 516 -9.37 -26.63 -14.17
C ASP A 516 -9.64 -26.36 -15.66
N THR A 517 -9.80 -25.09 -16.02
CA THR A 517 -9.96 -24.67 -17.42
C THR A 517 -8.96 -23.59 -17.79
N LEU A 518 -8.45 -23.65 -19.02
CA LEU A 518 -7.51 -22.67 -19.54
C LEU A 518 -7.98 -22.16 -20.89
N ALA A 519 -8.23 -20.86 -21.00
CA ALA A 519 -8.56 -20.18 -22.24
C ALA A 519 -7.50 -19.11 -22.54
N ASN A 520 -6.80 -19.26 -23.67
CA ASN A 520 -5.77 -18.32 -24.10
C ASN A 520 -6.05 -17.72 -25.48
N PRO A 521 -6.85 -16.68 -25.60
CA PRO A 521 -6.89 -15.87 -26.83
C PRO A 521 -5.72 -14.89 -26.95
N GLY A 522 -4.95 -14.67 -25.85
CA GLY A 522 -3.80 -13.78 -25.78
C GLY A 522 -2.46 -14.48 -26.06
N ARG A 523 -1.46 -14.18 -25.23
CA ARG A 523 -0.10 -14.73 -25.39
C ARG A 523 0.40 -15.33 -24.07
N ILE A 524 0.92 -16.55 -24.12
CA ILE A 524 1.63 -17.21 -23.02
C ILE A 524 3.00 -17.61 -23.55
N THR A 525 4.07 -17.12 -22.92
CA THR A 525 5.44 -17.36 -23.35
C THR A 525 6.35 -17.71 -22.18
N GLY A 526 7.34 -18.55 -22.44
CA GLY A 526 8.34 -18.91 -21.46
C GLY A 526 9.61 -19.47 -22.07
N GLY A 527 10.69 -19.54 -21.27
CA GLY A 527 11.86 -20.35 -21.65
C GLY A 527 11.43 -21.80 -21.80
N THR A 528 10.86 -22.39 -20.78
CA THR A 528 10.05 -23.61 -20.87
C THR A 528 8.60 -23.26 -20.53
N LEU A 529 7.65 -23.78 -21.28
CA LEU A 529 6.24 -23.58 -21.06
C LEU A 529 5.57 -24.91 -20.72
N SER A 530 4.93 -24.98 -19.56
CA SER A 530 4.24 -26.17 -19.08
C SER A 530 2.85 -25.82 -18.57
N LEU A 531 1.81 -26.25 -19.28
CA LEU A 531 0.42 -25.94 -18.92
C LEU A 531 -0.36 -27.23 -18.72
N THR A 532 -1.06 -27.28 -17.59
CA THR A 532 -1.93 -28.40 -17.27
C THR A 532 -3.33 -27.89 -16.97
N ALA A 533 -4.32 -28.40 -17.69
CA ALA A 533 -5.72 -28.09 -17.40
C ALA A 533 -6.63 -29.23 -17.85
N ARG A 534 -7.77 -29.44 -17.15
CA ARG A 534 -8.75 -30.41 -17.61
C ARG A 534 -9.24 -30.06 -19.01
N ASP A 535 -9.63 -28.82 -19.22
CA ASP A 535 -10.05 -28.30 -20.53
C ASP A 535 -9.18 -27.12 -20.93
N MET A 536 -8.50 -27.23 -22.08
CA MET A 536 -7.59 -26.22 -22.58
C MET A 536 -8.00 -25.74 -23.96
N ASN A 537 -8.11 -24.43 -24.12
CA ASN A 537 -8.41 -23.81 -25.41
C ASN A 537 -7.38 -22.73 -25.73
N ASN A 538 -6.59 -22.93 -26.77
CA ASN A 538 -5.66 -21.93 -27.27
C ASN A 538 -6.18 -21.26 -28.53
N GLY A 539 -6.63 -20.02 -28.45
CA GLY A 539 -6.99 -19.17 -29.59
C GLY A 539 -5.87 -18.24 -30.04
N GLY A 540 -4.83 -18.06 -29.22
CA GLY A 540 -3.75 -17.11 -29.42
C GLY A 540 -2.37 -17.75 -29.58
N LEU A 541 -1.35 -17.19 -28.93
CA LEU A 541 0.02 -17.68 -28.96
C LEU A 541 0.38 -18.40 -27.66
N MET A 542 0.89 -19.62 -27.78
CA MET A 542 1.66 -20.30 -26.75
C MET A 542 3.06 -20.59 -27.27
N GLN A 543 4.10 -20.15 -26.55
CA GLN A 543 5.47 -20.32 -27.01
C GLN A 543 6.44 -20.64 -25.87
N GLY A 544 7.15 -21.75 -26.03
CA GLY A 544 8.30 -22.10 -25.20
C GLY A 544 9.59 -22.07 -26.01
N THR A 545 10.56 -21.26 -25.64
CA THR A 545 11.82 -21.17 -26.43
C THR A 545 12.69 -22.41 -26.34
N ASN A 546 12.62 -23.14 -25.22
CA ASN A 546 13.38 -24.36 -24.98
C ASN A 546 12.52 -25.62 -24.97
N GLY A 547 11.24 -25.50 -24.74
CA GLY A 547 10.29 -26.59 -24.74
C GLY A 547 8.89 -26.12 -24.40
N LEU A 548 7.89 -26.87 -24.91
CA LEU A 548 6.50 -26.59 -24.65
C LEU A 548 5.74 -27.88 -24.39
N ALA A 549 5.04 -27.93 -23.24
CA ALA A 549 4.25 -29.08 -22.84
C ALA A 549 2.82 -28.66 -22.46
N LEU A 550 1.82 -29.29 -23.06
CA LEU A 550 0.41 -29.12 -22.77
C LEU A 550 -0.21 -30.43 -22.33
N THR A 551 -0.86 -30.46 -21.18
CA THR A 551 -1.48 -31.67 -20.63
C THR A 551 -2.94 -31.40 -20.26
N GLY A 552 -3.86 -32.27 -20.68
CA GLY A 552 -5.25 -32.11 -20.32
C GLY A 552 -6.15 -33.26 -20.71
N THR A 553 -7.41 -33.18 -20.32
CA THR A 553 -8.44 -34.09 -20.81
C THR A 553 -8.90 -33.67 -22.19
N THR A 554 -9.17 -32.40 -22.37
CA THR A 554 -9.54 -31.81 -23.66
C THR A 554 -8.56 -30.70 -24.02
N LEU A 555 -7.97 -30.79 -25.20
CA LEU A 555 -7.09 -29.72 -25.73
C LEU A 555 -7.55 -29.30 -27.12
N THR A 556 -7.85 -28.03 -27.27
CA THR A 556 -8.28 -27.42 -28.54
C THR A 556 -7.36 -26.28 -28.91
N THR A 557 -6.87 -26.24 -30.14
CA THR A 557 -6.19 -25.09 -30.73
C THR A 557 -7.03 -24.51 -31.85
N GLY A 558 -7.22 -23.17 -31.86
CA GLY A 558 -8.02 -22.50 -32.89
C GLY A 558 -7.28 -22.28 -34.18
N ALA A 559 -8.02 -21.95 -35.24
CA ALA A 559 -7.49 -21.82 -36.59
C ALA A 559 -6.41 -20.72 -36.75
N THR A 560 -6.47 -19.68 -35.97
CA THR A 560 -5.49 -18.58 -35.95
C THR A 560 -4.41 -18.75 -34.89
N SER A 561 -4.51 -19.78 -34.09
CA SER A 561 -3.60 -19.99 -32.96
C SER A 561 -2.21 -20.43 -33.41
N ARG A 562 -1.23 -20.15 -32.57
CA ARG A 562 0.14 -20.60 -32.79
C ARG A 562 0.65 -21.27 -31.49
N THR A 563 1.10 -22.48 -31.62
CA THR A 563 1.70 -23.25 -30.53
C THR A 563 3.10 -23.63 -30.94
N LEU A 564 4.10 -22.94 -30.41
CA LEU A 564 5.48 -22.93 -30.87
C LEU A 564 6.44 -23.40 -29.79
N SER A 565 7.29 -24.33 -30.11
CA SER A 565 8.39 -24.78 -29.27
C SER A 565 9.72 -24.63 -29.98
N GLY A 566 10.71 -24.00 -29.36
CA GLY A 566 12.09 -24.02 -29.84
C GLY A 566 12.79 -25.33 -29.52
N GLY A 567 12.26 -26.14 -28.62
CA GLY A 567 12.67 -27.50 -28.29
C GLY A 567 11.59 -28.53 -28.61
N MET A 568 11.40 -29.49 -27.73
CA MET A 568 10.33 -30.47 -27.83
C MET A 568 8.95 -29.83 -27.67
N LEU A 569 8.03 -30.10 -28.57
CA LEU A 569 6.62 -29.83 -28.44
C LEU A 569 5.90 -31.08 -27.97
N THR A 570 5.33 -31.05 -26.77
CA THR A 570 4.66 -32.17 -26.15
C THR A 570 3.18 -31.82 -25.91
N LEU A 571 2.28 -32.64 -26.49
CA LEU A 571 0.84 -32.54 -26.26
C LEU A 571 0.33 -33.87 -25.72
N ASP A 572 -0.35 -33.84 -24.59
CA ASP A 572 -0.94 -35.04 -23.96
C ASP A 572 -2.40 -34.75 -23.59
N ALA A 573 -3.31 -35.38 -24.28
CA ALA A 573 -4.74 -35.09 -24.08
C ALA A 573 -5.62 -36.34 -24.32
N GLY A 574 -6.75 -36.41 -23.63
CA GLY A 574 -7.77 -37.37 -23.94
C GLY A 574 -8.39 -37.06 -25.32
N GLN A 575 -8.97 -35.91 -25.48
CA GLN A 575 -9.50 -35.39 -26.76
C GLN A 575 -8.62 -34.26 -27.26
N LEU A 576 -8.01 -34.42 -28.42
CA LEU A 576 -7.15 -33.42 -29.01
C LEU A 576 -7.74 -32.90 -30.33
N THR A 577 -7.94 -31.58 -30.39
CA THR A 577 -8.32 -30.88 -31.65
C THR A 577 -7.30 -29.83 -31.95
N THR A 578 -6.57 -29.95 -33.05
CA THR A 578 -5.54 -29.04 -33.45
C THR A 578 -5.84 -28.35 -34.76
N GLN A 579 -5.89 -27.04 -34.72
CA GLN A 579 -5.99 -26.17 -35.90
C GLN A 579 -4.90 -25.10 -35.73
N GLY A 580 -4.70 -24.28 -36.79
CA GLY A 580 -3.67 -23.25 -36.77
C GLY A 580 -2.26 -23.83 -36.93
N THR A 581 -1.27 -23.20 -36.33
CA THR A 581 0.15 -23.56 -36.51
C THR A 581 0.73 -24.19 -35.23
N LEU A 582 1.31 -25.35 -35.39
CA LEU A 582 2.04 -26.06 -34.38
C LEU A 582 3.45 -26.29 -34.89
N GLN A 583 4.46 -25.99 -34.08
CA GLN A 583 5.85 -26.13 -34.47
C GLN A 583 6.72 -26.54 -33.29
N GLY A 584 7.65 -27.47 -33.53
CA GLY A 584 8.67 -27.87 -32.57
C GLY A 584 9.95 -28.31 -33.23
N ASN A 585 11.06 -28.26 -32.48
CA ASN A 585 12.30 -28.88 -32.91
C ASN A 585 12.18 -30.43 -32.93
N GLY A 586 11.35 -30.97 -32.06
CA GLY A 586 10.77 -32.30 -32.05
C GLY A 586 9.30 -32.22 -31.67
N ALA A 587 8.52 -33.23 -31.96
CA ALA A 587 7.11 -33.29 -31.63
C ALA A 587 6.75 -34.67 -31.06
N ASP A 588 6.12 -34.70 -29.86
CA ASP A 588 5.65 -35.89 -29.15
C ASP A 588 4.17 -35.70 -28.77
N ILE A 589 3.27 -36.38 -29.43
CA ILE A 589 1.84 -36.21 -29.31
C ILE A 589 1.16 -37.47 -28.78
N ARG A 590 0.41 -37.35 -27.71
CA ARG A 590 -0.38 -38.47 -27.15
C ARG A 590 -1.82 -38.04 -27.01
N ALA A 591 -2.72 -38.88 -27.48
CA ALA A 591 -4.14 -38.63 -27.34
C ALA A 591 -4.96 -39.94 -27.30
N SER A 592 -6.16 -39.85 -26.71
CA SER A 592 -7.14 -40.90 -26.99
C SER A 592 -7.68 -40.72 -28.40
N ASP A 593 -8.15 -39.56 -28.75
CA ASP A 593 -8.55 -39.20 -30.12
C ASP A 593 -7.94 -37.86 -30.52
N TRP A 594 -7.52 -37.78 -31.80
CA TRP A 594 -6.93 -36.56 -32.30
C TRP A 594 -7.54 -36.13 -33.66
N THR A 595 -8.09 -34.91 -33.68
CA THR A 595 -8.54 -34.25 -34.89
C THR A 595 -7.55 -33.14 -35.26
N HIS A 596 -6.88 -33.27 -36.41
CA HIS A 596 -5.90 -32.31 -36.88
C HIS A 596 -6.39 -31.63 -38.15
N GLY A 597 -6.57 -30.31 -38.10
CA GLY A 597 -7.01 -29.51 -39.27
C GLY A 597 -6.04 -28.39 -39.65
N GLY A 598 -4.96 -28.19 -38.89
CA GLY A 598 -4.01 -27.10 -39.06
C GLY A 598 -2.71 -27.49 -39.77
N SER A 599 -1.62 -26.89 -39.41
CA SER A 599 -0.27 -27.18 -39.85
C SER A 599 0.62 -27.54 -38.65
N LEU A 600 1.20 -28.70 -38.69
CA LEU A 600 2.19 -29.14 -37.71
C LEU A 600 3.54 -29.31 -38.41
N LEU A 601 4.59 -28.67 -37.87
CA LEU A 601 5.96 -28.82 -38.34
C LEU A 601 6.85 -29.30 -37.17
N SER A 602 7.42 -30.46 -37.30
CA SER A 602 8.55 -30.90 -36.47
C SER A 602 9.84 -30.75 -37.27
N GLN A 603 10.80 -29.97 -36.75
CA GLN A 603 12.12 -29.84 -37.36
C GLN A 603 12.99 -31.09 -37.15
N GLY A 604 12.65 -31.89 -36.15
CA GLY A 604 13.26 -33.18 -35.86
C GLY A 604 12.25 -34.31 -35.96
N THR A 605 12.25 -35.20 -34.96
CA THR A 605 11.36 -36.35 -34.91
C THR A 605 9.94 -35.95 -34.58
N LEU A 606 8.98 -36.47 -35.30
CA LEU A 606 7.57 -36.43 -34.96
C LEU A 606 7.16 -37.82 -34.45
N THR A 607 6.72 -37.86 -33.20
CA THR A 607 6.16 -39.06 -32.58
C THR A 607 4.72 -38.79 -32.24
N ALA A 608 3.80 -39.64 -32.65
CA ALA A 608 2.39 -39.46 -32.34
C ALA A 608 1.74 -40.78 -31.94
N THR A 609 1.07 -40.79 -30.79
CA THR A 609 0.39 -41.98 -30.28
C THR A 609 -1.06 -41.65 -29.96
N THR A 610 -1.97 -42.30 -30.66
CA THR A 610 -3.40 -42.12 -30.47
C THR A 610 -4.05 -43.47 -30.10
N GLY A 611 -4.66 -43.52 -28.91
CA GLY A 611 -5.35 -44.73 -28.44
C GLY A 611 -6.57 -45.11 -29.29
N GLY A 612 -7.23 -44.11 -29.86
CA GLY A 612 -8.40 -44.21 -30.71
C GLY A 612 -8.13 -43.70 -32.14
N THR A 613 -8.83 -42.65 -32.55
CA THR A 613 -8.80 -42.16 -33.93
C THR A 613 -7.90 -40.91 -34.06
N LEU A 614 -7.02 -40.91 -35.01
CA LEU A 614 -6.38 -39.72 -35.58
C LEU A 614 -7.02 -39.39 -36.91
N THR A 615 -7.69 -38.24 -36.96
CA THR A 615 -8.22 -37.66 -38.21
C THR A 615 -7.37 -36.43 -38.57
N SER A 616 -6.72 -36.47 -39.71
CA SER A 616 -5.91 -35.35 -40.23
C SER A 616 -6.47 -34.85 -41.54
N THR A 617 -6.91 -33.57 -41.50
CA THR A 617 -7.31 -32.83 -42.73
C THR A 617 -6.28 -31.73 -43.05
N GLY A 618 -5.35 -31.49 -42.15
CA GLY A 618 -4.30 -30.50 -42.28
C GLY A 618 -2.99 -31.06 -42.79
N SER A 619 -1.89 -30.40 -42.34
CA SER A 619 -0.53 -30.75 -42.74
C SER A 619 0.27 -31.19 -41.51
N LEU A 620 0.79 -32.41 -41.58
CA LEU A 620 1.73 -32.98 -40.64
C LEU A 620 3.07 -33.07 -41.32
N MET A 621 4.08 -32.35 -40.83
CA MET A 621 5.38 -32.29 -41.45
C MET A 621 6.48 -32.57 -40.47
N SER A 622 7.46 -33.38 -40.87
CA SER A 622 8.65 -33.65 -40.10
C SER A 622 9.89 -33.57 -40.99
N GLN A 623 10.93 -32.87 -40.51
CA GLN A 623 12.23 -32.89 -41.17
C GLN A 623 13.06 -34.14 -40.77
N GLY A 624 12.77 -34.67 -39.60
CA GLY A 624 13.32 -35.92 -39.18
C GLY A 624 12.38 -37.09 -39.39
N ARG A 625 12.50 -38.13 -38.56
CA ARG A 625 11.63 -39.29 -38.58
C ARG A 625 10.22 -38.94 -38.11
N ALA A 626 9.19 -39.57 -38.67
CA ALA A 626 7.81 -39.51 -38.20
C ALA A 626 7.30 -40.91 -37.84
N ASP A 627 7.03 -41.10 -36.55
CA ASP A 627 6.48 -42.33 -36.00
C ASP A 627 5.07 -42.04 -35.50
N ILE A 628 4.07 -42.55 -36.20
CA ILE A 628 2.67 -42.32 -35.90
C ILE A 628 1.95 -43.62 -35.62
N THR A 629 1.30 -43.73 -34.48
CA THR A 629 0.55 -44.88 -34.07
C THR A 629 -0.87 -44.45 -33.67
N ALA A 630 -1.87 -45.03 -34.33
CA ALA A 630 -3.27 -44.78 -34.02
C ALA A 630 -4.08 -46.06 -34.19
N GLN A 631 -5.09 -46.26 -33.36
CA GLN A 631 -6.03 -47.35 -33.62
C GLN A 631 -6.64 -47.18 -35.01
N THR A 632 -7.09 -45.94 -35.32
CA THR A 632 -7.50 -45.54 -36.63
C THR A 632 -6.79 -44.25 -37.04
N LEU A 633 -6.08 -44.26 -38.16
CA LEU A 633 -5.58 -43.06 -38.79
C LEU A 633 -6.41 -42.75 -40.02
N ASP A 634 -7.09 -41.64 -40.03
CA ASP A 634 -7.84 -41.10 -41.17
C ASP A 634 -7.10 -39.86 -41.68
N ASN A 635 -6.21 -40.05 -42.67
CA ASN A 635 -5.47 -38.95 -43.28
C ASN A 635 -6.19 -38.46 -44.54
N ARG A 636 -6.66 -37.25 -44.51
CA ARG A 636 -7.27 -36.53 -45.64
C ARG A 636 -6.43 -35.33 -46.08
N GLY A 637 -5.40 -35.00 -45.35
CA GLY A 637 -4.48 -33.93 -45.60
C GLY A 637 -3.12 -34.40 -46.08
N GLN A 638 -2.06 -33.78 -45.55
CA GLN A 638 -0.67 -34.08 -45.90
C GLN A 638 0.08 -34.60 -44.68
N LEU A 639 0.78 -35.67 -44.85
CA LEU A 639 1.73 -36.17 -43.89
C LEU A 639 3.06 -36.35 -44.58
N LEU A 640 3.98 -35.45 -44.32
CA LEU A 640 5.23 -35.36 -45.06
C LEU A 640 6.41 -35.44 -44.09
N SER A 641 7.39 -36.26 -44.39
CA SER A 641 8.64 -36.33 -43.65
C SER A 641 9.82 -36.37 -44.61
N GLU A 642 10.88 -35.66 -44.29
CA GLU A 642 12.15 -35.78 -44.99
C GLU A 642 12.89 -37.05 -44.54
N GLY A 643 12.63 -37.52 -43.32
CA GLY A 643 13.12 -38.77 -42.80
C GLY A 643 12.15 -39.93 -43.03
N ASP A 644 12.36 -40.98 -42.28
CA ASP A 644 11.52 -42.17 -42.33
C ASP A 644 10.16 -41.94 -41.71
N VAL A 645 9.12 -42.54 -42.32
CA VAL A 645 7.77 -42.52 -41.74
C VAL A 645 7.36 -43.92 -41.33
N THR A 646 6.97 -44.05 -40.07
CA THR A 646 6.37 -45.24 -39.54
C THR A 646 4.96 -45.00 -39.11
N LEU A 647 4.00 -45.69 -39.70
CA LEU A 647 2.61 -45.64 -39.33
C LEU A 647 2.18 -46.95 -38.74
N GLY A 648 1.58 -46.96 -37.54
CA GLY A 648 1.15 -48.12 -36.82
C GLY A 648 -0.28 -48.04 -36.34
N GLY A 649 -0.86 -49.17 -35.94
CA GLY A 649 -2.20 -49.27 -35.40
C GLY A 649 -3.12 -50.25 -36.10
N SER A 650 -4.43 -50.06 -35.96
CA SER A 650 -5.40 -51.00 -36.54
C SER A 650 -5.79 -50.66 -37.97
N THR A 651 -6.20 -49.42 -38.21
CA THR A 651 -6.74 -48.98 -39.49
C THR A 651 -6.06 -47.73 -40.01
N LEU A 652 -5.69 -47.72 -41.30
CA LEU A 652 -5.36 -46.51 -42.05
C LEU A 652 -6.39 -46.28 -43.13
N LYS A 653 -6.95 -45.06 -43.12
CA LYS A 653 -7.70 -44.50 -44.22
C LYS A 653 -6.93 -43.33 -44.77
N ASN A 654 -6.49 -43.42 -46.06
CA ASN A 654 -5.74 -42.32 -46.64
C ASN A 654 -6.45 -41.82 -47.90
N SER A 655 -6.97 -40.63 -47.89
CA SER A 655 -7.42 -39.91 -49.08
C SER A 655 -6.52 -38.73 -49.46
N GLY A 656 -5.54 -38.42 -48.58
CA GLY A 656 -4.56 -37.38 -48.78
C GLY A 656 -3.21 -37.91 -49.27
N THR A 657 -2.14 -37.24 -48.85
CA THR A 657 -0.75 -37.61 -49.19
C THR A 657 0.01 -38.00 -47.96
N VAL A 658 0.74 -39.10 -48.03
CA VAL A 658 1.77 -39.50 -47.07
C VAL A 658 3.07 -39.70 -47.79
N GLN A 659 4.13 -39.02 -47.33
CA GLN A 659 5.44 -39.17 -47.94
C GLN A 659 6.54 -39.19 -46.91
N GLY A 660 7.50 -40.08 -47.07
CA GLY A 660 8.75 -40.14 -46.35
C GLY A 660 9.90 -40.63 -47.17
N ASN A 661 11.12 -40.54 -46.61
CA ASN A 661 12.30 -41.14 -47.22
C ASN A 661 12.11 -42.65 -47.34
N THR A 662 11.86 -43.35 -46.28
CA THR A 662 11.25 -44.68 -46.26
C THR A 662 9.84 -44.57 -45.64
N LEU A 663 8.90 -45.36 -46.12
CA LEU A 663 7.56 -45.41 -45.57
C LEU A 663 7.25 -46.83 -45.13
N SER A 664 7.03 -46.99 -43.84
CA SER A 664 6.70 -48.28 -43.24
C SER A 664 5.29 -48.25 -42.65
N LEU A 665 4.42 -49.10 -43.13
CA LEU A 665 3.02 -49.20 -42.79
C LEU A 665 2.76 -50.48 -42.03
N ARG A 666 2.25 -50.34 -40.79
CA ARG A 666 2.07 -51.47 -39.85
C ARG A 666 0.64 -51.59 -39.33
N GLN A 667 -0.34 -51.30 -40.18
CA GLN A 667 -1.75 -51.44 -39.83
C GLN A 667 -2.33 -52.81 -40.27
N ASN A 668 -3.44 -53.21 -39.57
CA ASN A 668 -4.14 -54.42 -39.94
C ASN A 668 -5.08 -54.26 -41.15
N SER A 669 -5.60 -53.04 -41.33
CA SER A 669 -6.42 -52.68 -42.48
C SER A 669 -5.97 -51.32 -43.05
N ILE A 670 -5.77 -51.32 -44.39
CA ILE A 670 -5.36 -50.10 -45.08
C ILE A 670 -6.29 -49.87 -46.24
N ASN A 671 -6.94 -48.67 -46.24
CA ASN A 671 -7.73 -48.19 -47.39
C ASN A 671 -7.07 -46.91 -47.90
N ASN A 672 -6.39 -47.01 -49.03
CA ASN A 672 -5.74 -45.88 -49.68
C ASN A 672 -6.53 -45.41 -50.92
N GLN A 673 -7.02 -44.18 -50.85
CA GLN A 673 -7.63 -43.44 -51.95
C GLN A 673 -6.72 -42.31 -52.46
N GLY A 674 -5.63 -42.00 -51.70
CA GLY A 674 -4.68 -40.94 -51.95
C GLY A 674 -3.31 -41.46 -52.35
N THR A 675 -2.27 -40.72 -52.01
CA THR A 675 -0.87 -41.03 -52.36
C THR A 675 -0.08 -41.47 -51.13
N LEU A 676 0.61 -42.60 -51.29
CA LEU A 676 1.56 -43.14 -50.31
C LEU A 676 2.92 -43.24 -51.00
N THR A 677 3.92 -42.51 -50.55
CA THR A 677 5.26 -42.43 -51.14
C THR A 677 6.35 -42.72 -50.12
N GLY A 678 7.16 -43.66 -50.37
CA GLY A 678 8.49 -43.85 -49.76
C GLY A 678 9.55 -43.59 -50.80
N LEU A 679 10.30 -42.49 -50.68
CA LEU A 679 11.26 -42.09 -51.71
C LEU A 679 12.30 -43.21 -51.98
N GLN A 680 12.85 -43.79 -50.94
CA GLN A 680 13.79 -44.90 -51.04
C GLN A 680 13.12 -46.28 -50.98
N SER A 681 12.13 -46.44 -50.07
CA SER A 681 11.40 -47.69 -49.93
C SER A 681 10.01 -47.49 -49.37
N LEU A 682 9.08 -48.32 -49.77
CA LEU A 682 7.72 -48.40 -49.21
C LEU A 682 7.48 -49.88 -48.78
N THR A 683 7.28 -50.01 -47.45
CA THR A 683 7.04 -51.33 -46.86
C THR A 683 5.62 -51.37 -46.23
N VAL A 684 4.84 -52.38 -46.56
CA VAL A 684 3.53 -52.65 -46.02
C VAL A 684 3.56 -54.03 -45.34
N GLN A 685 3.42 -54.02 -44.02
CA GLN A 685 3.40 -55.24 -43.23
C GLN A 685 2.47 -55.12 -42.02
N GLY A 686 1.73 -56.15 -41.67
CA GLY A 686 0.85 -56.17 -40.53
C GLY A 686 1.57 -56.12 -39.20
N GLN A 687 0.82 -55.90 -38.14
CA GLN A 687 1.33 -56.05 -36.78
C GLN A 687 1.81 -57.49 -36.56
N GLN A 688 3.08 -57.68 -36.44
CA GLN A 688 3.62 -58.99 -36.04
C GLN A 688 3.35 -59.17 -34.52
N ARG A 689 2.35 -59.93 -34.19
CA ARG A 689 2.18 -60.40 -32.84
C ARG A 689 3.31 -61.41 -32.57
N LEU A 690 4.10 -61.09 -31.56
CA LEU A 690 5.12 -61.99 -31.04
C LEU A 690 4.42 -63.09 -30.24
N MET A 691 3.66 -63.90 -30.87
CA MET A 691 3.18 -65.17 -30.32
C MET A 691 3.94 -66.25 -30.97
N ALA A 692 5.07 -66.49 -30.39
CA ALA A 692 5.79 -67.68 -30.74
C ALA A 692 4.98 -68.95 -30.42
N ARG A 693 4.90 -69.80 -31.34
CA ARG A 693 4.42 -71.18 -31.19
C ARG A 693 2.97 -71.40 -30.98
N MET A 694 2.12 -71.02 -31.86
CA MET A 694 1.05 -71.89 -32.33
C MET A 694 0.73 -71.46 -33.71
N ALA A 695 0.98 -72.38 -34.64
CA ALA A 695 0.66 -72.19 -36.02
C ALA A 695 -0.83 -72.02 -36.21
N MET A 696 -1.15 -71.27 -37.26
CA MET A 696 -2.51 -71.18 -37.80
C MET A 696 -3.34 -70.03 -37.34
N ALA A 697 -2.99 -68.89 -37.82
CA ALA A 697 -3.93 -67.93 -38.43
C ALA A 697 -3.08 -66.96 -39.20
N ALA A 698 -3.16 -67.01 -40.47
CA ALA A 698 -2.61 -65.94 -41.29
C ALA A 698 -3.07 -64.59 -40.84
N PRO A 699 -2.20 -63.59 -40.78
CA PRO A 699 -2.60 -62.28 -40.32
C PRO A 699 -3.84 -61.78 -41.11
N GLN A 700 -4.86 -61.45 -40.39
CA GLN A 700 -6.07 -60.89 -41.01
C GLN A 700 -5.80 -59.42 -41.38
N GLN A 701 -4.93 -59.24 -42.31
CA GLN A 701 -4.57 -57.89 -42.76
C GLN A 701 -5.15 -57.64 -44.15
N GLU A 702 -5.68 -56.46 -44.36
CA GLU A 702 -6.28 -56.06 -45.61
C GLU A 702 -5.64 -54.78 -46.13
N LEU A 703 -5.24 -54.76 -47.43
CA LEU A 703 -4.83 -53.56 -48.12
C LEU A 703 -5.77 -53.29 -49.26
N ILE A 704 -6.43 -52.15 -49.18
CA ILE A 704 -7.23 -51.60 -50.27
C ILE A 704 -6.57 -50.38 -50.81
N ASN A 705 -6.04 -50.38 -52.00
CA ASN A 705 -5.59 -49.23 -52.75
C ASN A 705 -6.66 -48.89 -53.79
N GLY A 706 -7.50 -47.87 -53.46
CA GLY A 706 -8.66 -47.48 -54.26
C GLY A 706 -8.28 -46.83 -55.60
N ALA A 707 -9.27 -46.40 -56.38
CA ALA A 707 -9.06 -45.92 -57.75
C ALA A 707 -8.17 -44.67 -57.85
N GLY A 708 -8.20 -43.78 -56.81
CA GLY A 708 -7.30 -42.64 -56.69
C GLY A 708 -6.00 -42.95 -55.96
N GLY A 709 -5.90 -44.14 -55.42
CA GLY A 709 -4.79 -44.56 -54.56
C GLY A 709 -3.49 -44.79 -55.32
N LYS A 710 -2.39 -44.25 -54.74
CA LYS A 710 -1.03 -44.38 -55.29
C LYS A 710 -0.09 -44.92 -54.21
N LEU A 711 0.67 -45.96 -54.56
CA LEU A 711 1.82 -46.45 -53.80
C LEU A 711 3.07 -46.16 -54.62
N LEU A 712 3.92 -45.25 -54.12
CA LEU A 712 5.06 -44.74 -54.91
C LEU A 712 6.37 -44.92 -54.14
N THR A 713 7.40 -45.40 -54.81
CA THR A 713 8.76 -45.38 -54.30
C THR A 713 9.76 -45.37 -55.43
N GLN A 714 10.90 -44.72 -55.24
CA GLN A 714 12.01 -44.83 -56.18
C GLN A 714 12.84 -46.10 -55.94
N GLY A 715 12.69 -46.75 -54.79
CA GLY A 715 13.36 -47.97 -54.40
C GLY A 715 12.41 -49.14 -54.31
N ALA A 716 12.50 -49.93 -53.22
CA ALA A 716 11.72 -51.15 -53.05
C ALA A 716 10.32 -50.87 -52.42
N LEU A 717 9.28 -51.40 -53.01
CA LEU A 717 7.95 -51.56 -52.43
C LEU A 717 7.82 -52.99 -51.90
N THR A 718 7.74 -53.16 -50.62
CA THR A 718 7.54 -54.43 -49.98
C THR A 718 6.19 -54.49 -49.30
N ILE A 719 5.38 -55.43 -49.60
CA ILE A 719 4.04 -55.64 -49.07
C ILE A 719 3.95 -57.07 -48.51
N ALA A 720 3.66 -57.16 -47.22
CA ALA A 720 3.32 -58.41 -46.58
C ALA A 720 1.92 -58.22 -45.88
N SER A 721 0.92 -58.87 -46.49
CA SER A 721 -0.47 -58.63 -46.08
C SER A 721 -1.33 -59.89 -46.21
N GLY A 722 -2.55 -59.88 -45.69
CA GLY A 722 -3.55 -60.85 -45.96
C GLY A 722 -4.21 -60.53 -47.32
N ALA A 723 -5.37 -60.00 -47.35
CA ALA A 723 -6.02 -59.59 -48.60
C ALA A 723 -5.54 -58.24 -49.07
N VAL A 724 -5.24 -58.06 -50.30
CA VAL A 724 -4.82 -56.84 -50.96
C VAL A 724 -5.78 -56.50 -52.08
N THR A 725 -6.32 -55.29 -52.10
CA THR A 725 -7.10 -54.75 -53.19
C THR A 725 -6.40 -53.51 -53.68
N ASN A 726 -6.09 -53.43 -54.94
CA ASN A 726 -5.51 -52.29 -55.62
C ASN A 726 -6.38 -51.83 -56.74
N ALA A 727 -7.01 -50.66 -56.64
CA ALA A 727 -7.71 -50.00 -57.71
C ALA A 727 -6.98 -48.78 -58.24
N GLY A 728 -5.85 -48.40 -57.53
CA GLY A 728 -5.03 -47.24 -57.86
C GLY A 728 -3.71 -47.61 -58.58
N SER A 729 -2.64 -46.87 -58.26
CA SER A 729 -1.34 -47.06 -58.89
C SER A 729 -0.27 -47.39 -57.86
N TRP A 730 0.59 -48.34 -58.14
CA TRP A 730 1.83 -48.64 -57.44
C TRP A 730 3.00 -48.30 -58.35
N GLN A 731 3.99 -47.58 -57.83
CA GLN A 731 5.21 -47.28 -58.55
C GLN A 731 6.43 -47.46 -57.67
N ALA A 732 7.34 -48.32 -58.04
CA ALA A 732 8.57 -48.60 -57.34
C ALA A 732 9.66 -49.05 -58.26
N GLN A 733 10.93 -48.93 -57.82
CA GLN A 733 12.01 -49.61 -58.52
C GLN A 733 11.89 -51.14 -58.32
N ASN A 734 11.68 -51.57 -57.09
CA ASN A 734 11.42 -52.95 -56.75
C ASN A 734 10.16 -53.06 -55.89
N ILE A 735 9.34 -54.06 -56.13
CA ILE A 735 8.16 -54.39 -55.38
C ILE A 735 8.26 -55.80 -54.85
N LEU A 736 8.13 -55.94 -53.53
CA LEU A 736 7.99 -57.23 -52.87
C LEU A 736 6.62 -57.27 -52.15
N LEU A 737 5.79 -58.13 -52.57
CA LEU A 737 4.49 -58.39 -52.00
C LEU A 737 4.42 -59.79 -51.39
N ASN A 738 4.16 -59.89 -50.13
CA ASN A 738 3.81 -61.11 -49.44
C ASN A 738 2.41 -60.97 -48.86
N ALA A 739 1.41 -61.57 -49.46
CA ALA A 739 0.00 -61.39 -49.04
C ALA A 739 -0.76 -62.69 -49.19
N ARG A 740 -1.91 -62.84 -48.51
CA ARG A 740 -2.86 -63.92 -48.76
C ARG A 740 -3.60 -63.66 -50.03
N SER A 741 -3.99 -62.42 -50.24
CA SER A 741 -4.73 -62.05 -51.40
C SER A 741 -4.42 -60.63 -51.83
N LEU A 742 -4.38 -60.36 -53.07
CA LEU A 742 -4.31 -59.03 -53.67
C LEU A 742 -5.44 -58.87 -54.65
N THR A 743 -6.29 -57.83 -54.39
CA THR A 743 -7.24 -57.37 -55.37
C THR A 743 -6.71 -56.05 -55.88
N ASN A 744 -6.29 -56.02 -57.13
CA ASN A 744 -5.76 -54.83 -57.80
C ASN A 744 -6.64 -54.39 -58.93
N SER A 745 -7.21 -53.20 -58.84
CA SER A 745 -7.92 -52.63 -60.01
C SER A 745 -7.21 -51.38 -60.54
N GLY A 746 -6.02 -51.06 -59.96
CA GLY A 746 -5.22 -49.94 -60.40
C GLY A 746 -3.83 -50.33 -60.93
N ALA A 747 -2.96 -49.39 -61.02
CA ALA A 747 -1.58 -49.58 -61.53
C ALA A 747 -0.61 -50.01 -60.43
N VAL A 748 0.17 -50.96 -60.60
CA VAL A 748 1.34 -51.35 -59.79
C VAL A 748 2.56 -51.20 -60.68
N GLN A 749 3.49 -50.33 -60.37
CA GLN A 749 4.61 -50.04 -61.21
C GLN A 749 5.91 -50.22 -60.34
N SER A 750 6.77 -51.04 -60.82
CA SER A 750 8.13 -51.18 -60.42
C SER A 750 9.10 -50.85 -61.50
N ALA A 751 10.08 -50.01 -61.27
CA ALA A 751 11.12 -49.72 -62.21
C ALA A 751 12.19 -50.81 -62.27
N ASP A 752 12.21 -51.70 -61.30
CA ASP A 752 13.21 -52.77 -61.23
C ASP A 752 12.53 -54.05 -60.77
N ALA A 753 12.81 -54.64 -59.64
CA ALA A 753 12.19 -55.89 -59.20
C ALA A 753 10.89 -55.70 -58.44
N LEU A 754 9.85 -56.45 -58.82
CA LEU A 754 8.59 -56.56 -58.07
C LEU A 754 8.43 -57.97 -57.60
N GLN A 755 8.45 -58.16 -56.30
CA GLN A 755 8.23 -59.47 -55.71
C GLN A 755 6.92 -59.37 -54.84
N MET A 756 6.01 -60.27 -55.11
CA MET A 756 4.74 -60.38 -54.36
C MET A 756 4.59 -61.80 -53.82
N THR A 757 4.43 -61.93 -52.57
CA THR A 757 4.08 -63.13 -51.88
C THR A 757 2.78 -62.97 -51.19
N LEU A 758 1.74 -63.61 -51.62
CA LEU A 758 0.37 -63.40 -51.16
C LEU A 758 -0.10 -64.44 -50.17
N ALA A 759 0.71 -64.77 -49.23
CA ALA A 759 0.26 -65.69 -48.20
C ALA A 759 -0.25 -64.89 -47.03
N ASP A 760 -0.90 -64.15 -46.92
CA ASP A 760 -1.48 -63.73 -45.69
C ASP A 760 -1.31 -62.41 -45.20
N THR A 761 -1.18 -61.46 -45.89
CA THR A 761 -1.38 -60.25 -45.38
C THR A 761 -0.83 -59.08 -45.86
N LEU A 762 -1.36 -58.15 -45.72
CA LEU A 762 -0.88 -56.93 -45.91
C LEU A 762 -1.46 -55.84 -45.21
N THR A 763 -0.95 -54.92 -45.18
CA THR A 763 -1.33 -53.87 -44.64
C THR A 763 -0.92 -52.65 -45.01
N GLY A 764 -1.38 -51.75 -45.13
CA GLY A 764 -1.05 -50.66 -45.30
C GLY A 764 -1.00 -49.67 -44.82
N THR A 765 -1.11 -48.78 -44.92
CA THR A 765 -1.00 -47.76 -44.69
C THR A 765 -1.03 -46.81 -43.89
N ALA A 766 -0.79 -46.35 -43.61
CA ALA A 766 -0.98 -45.51 -42.98
C ALA A 766 -0.89 -44.40 -43.28
N GLY A 767 -1.19 -44.28 -43.84
CA GLY A 767 -1.18 -43.48 -44.21
C GLY A 767 -0.82 -43.40 -44.88
N SER A 768 -0.91 -43.91 -45.23
CA SER A 768 -0.39 -44.06 -45.54
C SER A 768 0.12 -43.86 -46.22
N ARG A 769 0.20 -43.63 -46.84
CA ARG A 769 0.89 -43.58 -47.29
C ARG A 769 1.71 -43.92 -46.73
N ILE A 770 1.74 -44.40 -46.66
CA ILE A 770 2.51 -44.54 -45.98
C ILE A 770 3.43 -43.90 -46.40
N THR A 771 3.87 -43.47 -47.05
CA THR A 771 4.62 -42.94 -47.29
C THR A 771 5.49 -42.65 -47.01
N ALA A 772 5.86 -42.43 -46.70
CA ALA A 772 6.44 -42.15 -46.14
C ALA A 772 7.22 -41.53 -46.12
N LEU A 773 7.43 -41.45 -46.59
CA LEU A 773 8.19 -41.03 -46.28
C LEU A 773 8.43 -40.88 -45.09
N GLY A 774 8.09 -41.17 -44.27
CA GLY A 774 8.29 -41.37 -43.11
C GLY A 774 7.87 -41.92 -42.34
N ALA A 775 7.20 -42.54 -42.55
CA ALA A 775 6.75 -43.18 -41.65
C ALA A 775 6.91 -44.15 -41.26
N ALA A 776 6.78 -44.41 -40.90
CA ALA A 776 6.63 -45.11 -40.20
C ALA A 776 6.54 -46.08 -39.81
N THR A 777 6.48 -46.71 -39.59
CA THR A 777 6.31 -47.71 -39.15
C THR A 777 5.96 -48.26 -38.26
N LEU A 778 5.38 -48.50 -37.94
CA LEU A 778 4.88 -48.93 -37.09
C LEU A 778 5.11 -50.07 -36.59
N GLN A 779 5.05 -50.47 -36.26
CA GLN A 779 5.12 -51.53 -35.77
C GLN A 779 4.21 -51.84 -34.96
N ALA A 780 3.78 -52.12 -34.97
CA ALA A 780 2.83 -52.55 -34.46
C ALA A 780 2.56 -52.46 -33.14
N ALA A 781 2.30 -52.22 -32.72
CA ALA A 781 1.72 -52.09 -31.56
C ALA A 781 1.29 -50.74 -31.39
N THR A 782 1.49 -50.16 -32.44
CA THR A 782 1.10 -48.88 -32.34
C THR A 782 0.57 -48.40 -33.46
N LEU A 783 0.20 -47.78 -33.85
CA LEU A 783 -0.16 -47.38 -34.77
C LEU A 783 -0.30 -46.41 -35.37
N ALA A 784 -0.14 -46.13 -35.95
CA ALA A 784 -0.11 -45.52 -36.51
C ALA A 784 -0.49 -44.80 -37.29
N ASN A 785 -0.62 -44.12 -37.71
CA ASN A 785 -1.01 -43.50 -38.40
C ASN A 785 -0.42 -43.08 -39.11
N GLN A 786 -0.41 -43.24 -39.60
CA GLN A 786 -0.02 -43.08 -40.19
C GLN A 786 -0.06 -42.33 -40.96
N GLY A 787 -0.29 -41.82 -41.58
CA GLY A 787 -0.37 -41.27 -42.12
C GLY A 787 0.02 -40.54 -42.47
N GLN A 788 0.19 -40.38 -42.82
CA GLN A 788 0.64 -39.79 -43.06
C GLN A 788 1.32 -39.80 -42.69
N TRP A 789 1.26 -40.14 -42.56
CA TRP A 789 1.92 -40.00 -41.77
C TRP A 789 2.79 -39.40 -42.21
N ALA A 790 3.34 -39.28 -43.00
CA ALA A 790 3.94 -38.93 -43.27
C ALA A 790 4.71 -38.53 -43.01
N ALA A 791 4.87 -38.52 -42.93
CA ALA A 791 5.35 -38.39 -42.46
C ALA A 791 5.63 -37.86 -42.07
N LYS A 792 5.36 -37.98 -42.29
CA LYS A 792 5.37 -37.88 -41.50
C LYS A 792 4.91 -38.11 -40.50
N ASN A 793 4.28 -38.52 -40.12
CA ASN A 793 3.87 -38.83 -38.97
C ASN A 793 4.10 -39.84 -38.53
N LEU A 794 4.32 -40.25 -38.15
CA LEU A 794 4.39 -41.22 -37.62
C LEU A 794 3.94 -42.01 -37.02
N THR A 795 3.71 -42.67 -36.80
CA THR A 795 3.31 -43.47 -36.10
C THR A 795 3.83 -44.19 -35.38
N LEU A 796 3.79 -44.47 -34.72
CA LEU A 796 4.08 -45.12 -33.89
C LEU A 796 3.81 -46.20 -33.44
N THR A 797 3.78 -47.01 -33.38
CA THR A 797 3.63 -47.91 -32.92
C THR A 797 3.88 -48.90 -32.30
N GLY A 798 3.93 -49.44 -32.34
CA GLY A 798 4.06 -50.46 -31.52
C GLY A 798 3.78 -50.38 -30.23
N GLY A 799 3.15 -50.24 -29.84
CA GLY A 799 2.94 -49.92 -28.61
C GLY A 799 2.66 -48.54 -28.35
N THR A 800 2.81 -47.84 -29.31
CA THR A 800 2.51 -46.53 -29.26
C THR A 800 2.01 -46.11 -30.47
N LEU A 801 1.26 -45.45 -30.69
CA LEU A 801 0.72 -45.05 -31.72
C LEU A 801 1.14 -44.17 -32.41
N SER A 802 1.28 -43.96 -33.03
CA SER A 802 1.50 -43.07 -33.62
C SER A 802 0.80 -42.50 -34.51
N ASN A 803 0.31 -41.78 -34.59
CA ASN A 803 -0.30 -41.16 -35.38
C ASN A 803 0.36 -40.53 -36.21
N SER A 804 0.64 -40.74 -36.56
CA SER A 804 1.01 -40.27 -37.12
C SER A 804 0.82 -39.82 -38.03
N GLY A 805 0.39 -39.75 -38.23
CA GLY A 805 0.24 -39.34 -38.76
C GLY A 805 0.33 -38.76 -39.16
N ALA A 806 0.24 -38.95 -39.59
CA ALA A 806 0.39 -38.59 -39.79
C ALA A 806 0.73 -38.68 -39.27
N ILE A 807 0.87 -38.74 -39.05
CA ILE A 807 1.22 -38.67 -38.38
C ILE A 807 1.99 -38.11 -38.66
N SER A 808 2.14 -38.14 -39.59
CA SER A 808 2.62 -37.79 -39.87
C SER A 808 3.24 -37.43 -39.82
N GLY A 809 3.22 -37.09 -39.55
CA GLY A 809 3.64 -36.73 -39.40
C GLY A 809 3.92 -36.00 -39.84
N VAL A 810 3.78 -35.96 -40.60
CA VAL A 810 3.92 -35.21 -40.79
C VAL A 810 3.14 -34.65 -40.37
N ASN A 811 2.73 -34.95 -39.91
CA ASN A 811 2.00 -34.77 -39.34
C ASN A 811 1.64 -34.86 -38.26
N GLY A 812 1.57 -35.04 -37.66
CA GLY A 812 1.22 -35.22 -36.49
C GLY A 812 1.50 -36.14 -35.88
N LEU A 813 1.89 -36.34 -35.57
CA LEU A 813 2.24 -37.20 -34.92
C LEU A 813 1.56 -37.86 -34.21
N THR A 814 1.53 -38.50 -33.91
CA THR A 814 1.12 -39.23 -32.93
C THR A 814 1.99 -40.23 -32.56
N LEU A 815 2.24 -40.37 -31.69
CA LEU A 815 2.90 -41.25 -31.21
C LEU A 815 2.27 -42.21 -30.67
N SER A 816 2.27 -43.16 -30.78
CA SER A 816 1.70 -44.05 -30.20
C SER A 816 2.43 -44.83 -29.56
N GLN A 817 2.64 -44.52 -28.95
CA GLN A 817 3.27 -45.12 -28.14
C GLN A 817 2.47 -45.27 -27.03
N THR A 818 2.27 -46.17 -26.68
CA THR A 818 1.70 -46.20 -25.44
C THR A 818 2.51 -45.46 -24.47
N GLY A 819 3.05 -44.78 -24.68
CA GLY A 819 3.69 -43.99 -23.92
C GLY A 819 3.24 -42.74 -23.95
N ALA A 820 3.53 -42.06 -24.28
CA ALA A 820 3.36 -40.76 -24.21
C ALA A 820 3.29 -40.30 -25.52
N VAL A 821 2.56 -39.71 -25.72
CA VAL A 821 2.47 -38.93 -26.62
C VAL A 821 2.29 -37.78 -26.32
N SER A 822 2.63 -37.46 -26.45
CA SER A 822 2.50 -36.29 -26.29
C SER A 822 2.15 -35.53 -27.36
N GLN A 823 1.51 -35.13 -27.39
CA GLN A 823 1.28 -34.25 -27.98
C GLN A 823 1.69 -33.35 -27.45
N GLN A 824 1.85 -33.16 -27.43
CA GLN A 824 2.20 -32.38 -27.02
C GLN A 824 2.84 -31.95 -27.55
N SER A 825 2.67 -31.48 -27.46
CA SER A 825 3.40 -30.62 -27.82
C SER A 825 4.35 -31.20 -28.62
N GLY A 826 4.28 -31.74 -29.36
CA GLY A 826 5.08 -32.23 -30.07
C GLY A 826 4.63 -33.18 -30.96
N GLY A 827 3.97 -33.57 -31.21
CA GLY A 827 3.72 -34.56 -31.89
C GLY A 827 3.01 -34.71 -33.07
N THR A 828 2.60 -34.83 -33.56
CA THR A 828 2.05 -35.02 -34.20
C THR A 828 1.70 -35.38 -34.33
N LEU A 829 1.64 -35.22 -34.13
CA LEU A 829 1.44 -35.33 -34.11
C LEU A 829 1.70 -34.66 -34.75
N LEU A 830 2.32 -34.49 -35.44
CA LEU A 830 2.81 -33.94 -35.90
C LEU A 830 3.31 -33.39 -36.27
N SER A 831 3.50 -33.08 -36.11
CA SER A 831 3.91 -32.49 -36.08
C SER A 831 4.30 -31.60 -36.57
N GLY A 832 4.50 -31.34 -37.08
CA GLY A 832 4.82 -30.29 -37.11
C GLY A 832 4.30 -29.41 -36.44
N GLY A 833 3.84 -29.60 -35.87
CA GLY A 833 3.30 -29.19 -35.09
C GLY A 833 2.93 -29.75 -33.96
N ALA A 834 2.27 -30.06 -33.92
CA ALA A 834 1.90 -30.54 -32.75
C ALA A 834 2.27 -31.81 -32.62
N LEU A 835 2.88 -31.99 -31.90
CA LEU A 835 3.17 -33.09 -31.35
C LEU A 835 2.19 -33.54 -30.41
N ASN A 836 1.76 -34.40 -30.66
CA ASN A 836 1.11 -34.95 -29.69
C ASN A 836 1.77 -36.05 -29.17
N VAL A 837 2.18 -36.05 -28.33
CA VAL A 837 2.79 -36.93 -27.64
C VAL A 837 1.91 -37.40 -26.72
N THR A 838 1.69 -38.38 -26.77
CA THR A 838 1.19 -38.83 -25.66
C THR A 838 2.19 -39.32 -24.83
N ALA A 839 2.58 -38.64 -24.48
CA ALA A 839 3.17 -38.77 -23.34
C ALA A 839 2.24 -38.76 -22.28
N ALA A 840 2.46 -39.11 -21.51
CA ALA A 840 1.77 -38.94 -20.37
C ALA A 840 1.61 -37.52 -20.05
N SER A 841 2.21 -36.75 -20.38
CA SER A 841 2.03 -35.41 -20.15
C SER A 841 2.68 -34.74 -21.13
N VAL A 842 2.07 -34.23 -21.61
CA VAL A 842 2.47 -33.21 -22.15
C VAL A 842 2.07 -32.12 -21.48
N THR A 843 2.70 -31.76 -21.10
CA THR A 843 2.45 -30.58 -20.58
C THR A 843 2.82 -29.62 -21.50
N SER A 844 2.17 -29.14 -21.79
CA SER A 844 2.41 -27.98 -22.25
C SER A 844 2.27 -27.08 -21.21
N ASP A 845 2.87 -26.68 -20.94
CA ASP A 845 2.84 -25.57 -20.21
C ASP A 845 3.10 -24.42 -20.99
N GLY A 846 2.23 -23.79 -21.02
CA GLY A 846 2.17 -22.71 -21.86
C GLY A 846 3.18 -21.66 -21.76
#